data_de88182260c2528536c7c6cbe7b0bd2b
#
_entry.id   de88182260c2528536c7c6cbe7b0bd2b
#
_cell.length_a   1.000
_cell.length_b   1.000
_cell.length_c   1.000
_cell.angle_alpha   90.00
_cell.angle_beta   90.00
_cell.angle_gamma   90.00
#
_symmetry.space_group_name_H-M   'P 1'
#
loop_
_entity.id
_entity.type
_entity.pdbx_description
1 polymer ?
#
loop_
_entity_poly.entity_id
_entity_poly.type
_entity_poly.pdbx_seq_one_letter_code
_entity_poly.pdbx_strand_id
1 'polypeptide(L)'
;MISAFRATRRHVAAALVAVVAGASLLFATPAQAYDIPDFEVPNASQAPVPFVERAADAAGVLGLWRAGGPATRAAAATALVGGPEVLQAFIDGGQDVPLAADPKQLVTRLTEQGSAHVRSSAKNILAANDPASIDAFLATGWAKTWEGDLKVAATFFQEYGNIHVERAASESLDNGNEAVEQFVLEGWRQAAEGQDRQAAYGLIASGIPAVSSAAKASLATDDAEIVADFLRYGQFVAADHHNETATVTGLLQQVKADIAANPNGTAAVADRAMAAVGKAKSTASAARAADTARLMADWKFQSSQAVPRAVIDGASMAAKKPFQEAFGKAAKEVPGLLASLTAPGADPDLLIKEARQATLDLALVGTPGVRKAAEAALLGGDAAIKDFVAVGHDAAFELDGPAILDDRIRVAQIHATGGAHVRQAASNAAKSASHADVRTFLEYGFASAQDLDNRILAYQRLDDAALELRVAANVALEGSRADAQAFATAGQFAALDRDNATAAHVASIDAMLAEVTGLADKATLDAAQAAEAAAAAEAARAAEQARQAEAARQAEAARQAEAARQTAAAAAGGQAAASQVDVSQHSGTGVAPIVVPWPRDNAPAVGLPEAAPTQDAAAEPVAVPSISVPPATANGDSPSVDSGSQEAAAPLAVSSAGLSGWTIALIAGLVLAAAGAITFLLRRKGSPAKG
;
A
#
# COMPACT_ATOMS: atom_id res chain seq x y z
N MET A 1 -15.28 -38.67 23.43
CA MET A 1 -16.17 -37.49 23.36
C MET A 1 -15.57 -36.31 22.54
N ILE A 2 -14.27 -36.30 22.25
CA ILE A 2 -13.59 -35.21 21.52
C ILE A 2 -13.79 -35.30 20.00
N SER A 3 -14.04 -36.50 19.47
CA SER A 3 -14.18 -36.72 18.01
C SER A 3 -15.56 -36.31 17.45
N ALA A 4 -16.60 -36.24 18.27
CA ALA A 4 -17.95 -35.84 17.87
C ALA A 4 -18.13 -34.31 17.76
N PHE A 5 -17.27 -33.51 18.43
CA PHE A 5 -17.33 -32.04 18.37
C PHE A 5 -16.67 -31.47 17.10
N ARG A 6 -15.76 -32.23 16.48
CA ARG A 6 -15.10 -31.85 15.22
C ARG A 6 -16.01 -31.92 13.98
N ALA A 7 -16.99 -32.82 13.99
CA ALA A 7 -17.89 -33.00 12.85
C ALA A 7 -18.98 -31.91 12.74
N THR A 8 -19.42 -31.34 13.85
CA THR A 8 -20.55 -30.40 13.88
C THR A 8 -20.19 -28.97 13.51
N ARG A 9 -18.94 -28.55 13.70
CA ARG A 9 -18.48 -27.22 13.28
C ARG A 9 -18.19 -27.11 11.78
N ARG A 10 -17.83 -28.21 11.10
CA ARG A 10 -17.62 -28.22 9.65
C ARG A 10 -18.90 -28.07 8.82
N HIS A 11 -20.08 -28.34 9.40
CA HIS A 11 -21.36 -28.24 8.69
C HIS A 11 -22.12 -26.94 8.90
N VAL A 12 -21.76 -26.12 9.88
CA VAL A 12 -22.44 -24.84 10.13
C VAL A 12 -21.82 -23.68 9.32
N ALA A 13 -20.53 -23.77 8.97
CA ALA A 13 -19.89 -22.78 8.10
C ALA A 13 -20.26 -22.94 6.60
N ALA A 14 -20.77 -24.10 6.19
CA ALA A 14 -21.15 -24.38 4.80
C ALA A 14 -22.57 -23.92 4.45
N ALA A 15 -23.43 -23.58 5.43
CA ALA A 15 -24.85 -23.31 5.21
C ALA A 15 -25.25 -21.84 5.07
N LEU A 16 -24.33 -20.88 5.22
CA LEU A 16 -24.65 -19.45 5.20
C LEU A 16 -24.22 -18.68 3.94
N VAL A 17 -23.68 -19.35 2.92
CA VAL A 17 -23.26 -18.73 1.63
C VAL A 17 -24.15 -19.13 0.43
N ALA A 18 -25.23 -19.84 0.65
CA ALA A 18 -26.03 -20.44 -0.44
C ALA A 18 -27.30 -19.68 -0.87
N VAL A 19 -27.46 -18.38 -0.63
CA VAL A 19 -28.67 -17.64 -1.00
C VAL A 19 -28.45 -16.37 -1.83
N VAL A 20 -27.36 -16.17 -2.53
CA VAL A 20 -27.31 -15.14 -3.61
C VAL A 20 -26.43 -15.64 -4.74
N ALA A 21 -26.97 -16.36 -5.67
CA ALA A 21 -26.68 -16.35 -7.11
C ALA A 21 -27.06 -17.70 -7.75
N GLY A 22 -28.20 -17.73 -8.39
CA GLY A 22 -28.52 -18.80 -9.35
C GLY A 22 -27.68 -18.69 -10.61
N ALA A 23 -26.50 -19.29 -10.59
CA ALA A 23 -25.79 -19.79 -11.75
C ALA A 23 -24.72 -20.74 -11.20
N SER A 24 -24.97 -22.05 -11.28
CA SER A 24 -24.07 -23.10 -10.84
C SER A 24 -22.86 -23.14 -11.79
N LEU A 25 -21.84 -22.37 -11.49
CA LEU A 25 -20.48 -22.66 -11.91
C LEU A 25 -19.84 -23.45 -10.78
N LEU A 26 -19.38 -24.64 -11.04
CA LEU A 26 -18.52 -25.44 -10.19
C LEU A 26 -17.23 -24.65 -9.96
N PHE A 27 -17.24 -23.72 -9.00
CA PHE A 27 -16.03 -23.10 -8.54
C PHE A 27 -15.24 -24.15 -7.78
N ALA A 28 -14.06 -24.48 -8.27
CA ALA A 28 -13.01 -24.96 -7.41
C ALA A 28 -12.95 -23.98 -6.23
N THR A 29 -13.06 -24.45 -5.00
CA THR A 29 -12.91 -23.64 -3.80
C THR A 29 -11.65 -22.81 -4.00
N PRO A 30 -11.73 -21.46 -3.93
CA PRO A 30 -10.55 -20.64 -4.09
C PRO A 30 -9.49 -21.13 -3.10
N ALA A 31 -8.27 -21.35 -3.58
CA ALA A 31 -7.15 -21.60 -2.70
C ALA A 31 -7.04 -20.37 -1.81
N GLN A 32 -7.37 -20.53 -0.53
CA GLN A 32 -7.24 -19.46 0.43
C GLN A 32 -5.77 -19.34 0.76
N ALA A 33 -5.19 -18.15 0.59
CA ALA A 33 -3.96 -17.80 1.24
C ALA A 33 -4.13 -18.07 2.74
N TYR A 34 -3.14 -18.71 3.32
CA TYR A 34 -3.20 -19.14 4.71
C TYR A 34 -3.23 -17.92 5.63
N ASP A 35 -4.42 -17.62 6.14
CA ASP A 35 -4.64 -16.56 7.12
C ASP A 35 -4.37 -17.13 8.50
N ILE A 36 -3.13 -16.92 9.01
CA ILE A 36 -2.81 -17.25 10.39
C ILE A 36 -3.59 -16.27 11.25
N PRO A 37 -4.51 -16.75 12.13
CA PRO A 37 -5.19 -15.86 13.07
C PRO A 37 -4.15 -15.04 13.85
N ASP A 38 -4.51 -13.82 14.29
CA ASP A 38 -3.64 -12.91 15.04
C ASP A 38 -2.93 -13.62 16.20
N PHE A 39 -1.80 -14.26 15.91
CA PHE A 39 -0.95 -14.93 16.85
C PHE A 39 0.43 -14.27 16.85
N GLU A 40 0.88 -13.86 18.02
CA GLU A 40 2.20 -13.25 18.20
C GLU A 40 3.29 -14.33 18.11
N VAL A 41 3.97 -14.41 16.96
CA VAL A 41 5.12 -15.31 16.79
C VAL A 41 6.28 -14.78 17.64
N PRO A 42 6.87 -15.60 18.54
CA PRO A 42 8.04 -15.21 19.32
C PRO A 42 9.22 -14.78 18.44
N ASN A 43 9.90 -13.70 18.81
CA ASN A 43 10.98 -13.12 18.03
C ASN A 43 12.36 -13.39 18.68
N ALA A 44 13.33 -13.88 17.90
CA ALA A 44 14.70 -14.15 18.34
C ALA A 44 15.48 -12.94 18.90
N SER A 45 15.09 -11.71 18.54
CA SER A 45 15.76 -10.48 18.98
C SER A 45 15.60 -10.16 20.49
N GLN A 46 14.90 -11.03 21.23
CA GLN A 46 14.56 -10.84 22.64
C GLN A 46 15.57 -11.44 23.61
N ALA A 47 16.61 -12.12 23.12
CA ALA A 47 17.63 -12.67 23.98
C ALA A 47 18.27 -11.58 24.86
N PRO A 48 18.32 -11.75 26.21
CA PRO A 48 19.01 -10.80 27.05
C PRO A 48 20.51 -10.80 26.74
N VAL A 49 21.13 -9.61 26.84
CA VAL A 49 22.57 -9.47 26.70
C VAL A 49 23.24 -10.36 27.76
N PRO A 50 24.34 -11.08 27.44
CA PRO A 50 25.03 -11.96 28.38
C PRO A 50 25.36 -11.25 29.70
N PHE A 51 25.29 -11.99 30.79
CA PHE A 51 25.68 -11.53 32.14
C PHE A 51 27.15 -11.09 32.13
N VAL A 52 27.44 -9.91 32.66
CA VAL A 52 28.80 -9.37 32.78
C VAL A 52 29.29 -9.63 34.20
N GLU A 53 30.40 -10.37 34.35
CA GLU A 53 30.99 -10.68 35.63
C GLU A 53 31.57 -9.43 36.32
N ARG A 54 31.67 -9.47 37.66
CA ARG A 54 32.35 -8.43 38.44
C ARG A 54 33.78 -8.24 37.97
N ALA A 55 34.20 -7.00 37.86
CA ALA A 55 35.60 -6.69 37.64
C ALA A 55 36.43 -6.92 38.89
N ALA A 56 37.56 -7.63 38.76
CA ALA A 56 38.53 -7.84 39.80
C ALA A 56 39.76 -6.91 39.64
N ASP A 57 39.93 -6.33 38.48
CA ASP A 57 41.07 -5.48 38.10
C ASP A 57 40.68 -4.45 37.03
N ALA A 58 41.61 -3.65 36.59
CA ALA A 58 41.43 -2.65 35.53
C ALA A 58 40.97 -3.28 34.20
N ALA A 59 41.44 -4.48 33.87
CA ALA A 59 41.04 -5.17 32.64
C ALA A 59 39.57 -5.59 32.70
N GLY A 60 39.12 -6.08 33.87
CA GLY A 60 37.72 -6.36 34.16
C GLY A 60 36.86 -5.11 34.05
N VAL A 61 37.32 -3.94 34.58
CA VAL A 61 36.57 -2.66 34.43
C VAL A 61 36.48 -2.22 32.97
N LEU A 62 37.54 -2.39 32.18
CA LEU A 62 37.51 -2.14 30.76
C LEU A 62 36.53 -3.10 30.05
N GLY A 63 36.46 -4.36 30.47
CA GLY A 63 35.45 -5.34 30.03
C GLY A 63 34.02 -4.90 30.34
N LEU A 64 33.76 -4.43 31.58
CA LEU A 64 32.48 -3.86 31.99
C LEU A 64 32.09 -2.62 31.15
N TRP A 65 33.05 -1.75 30.83
CA TRP A 65 32.81 -0.61 29.98
C TRP A 65 32.45 -1.01 28.52
N ARG A 66 33.04 -2.07 27.98
CA ARG A 66 32.74 -2.58 26.63
C ARG A 66 31.41 -3.31 26.56
N ALA A 67 31.17 -4.23 27.45
CA ALA A 67 30.09 -5.21 27.38
C ALA A 67 28.94 -4.98 28.38
N GLY A 68 29.12 -4.11 29.39
CA GLY A 68 28.08 -3.80 30.36
C GLY A 68 26.87 -3.07 29.79
N GLY A 69 25.77 -3.10 30.51
CA GLY A 69 24.60 -2.30 30.22
C GLY A 69 24.83 -0.80 30.42
N PRO A 70 23.86 0.05 30.16
CA PRO A 70 24.06 1.52 30.17
C PRO A 70 24.59 2.04 31.53
N ALA A 71 24.07 1.54 32.64
CA ALA A 71 24.49 2.00 33.99
C ALA A 71 25.91 1.51 34.31
N THR A 72 26.21 0.23 34.07
CA THR A 72 27.52 -0.36 34.27
C THR A 72 28.59 0.32 33.43
N ARG A 73 28.29 0.55 32.17
CA ARG A 73 29.21 1.22 31.25
C ARG A 73 29.52 2.66 31.63
N ALA A 74 28.53 3.43 32.04
CA ALA A 74 28.71 4.81 32.50
C ALA A 74 29.57 4.88 33.79
N ALA A 75 29.32 3.96 34.72
CA ALA A 75 30.05 3.90 35.95
C ALA A 75 31.52 3.40 35.75
N ALA A 76 31.72 2.40 34.90
CA ALA A 76 33.03 1.93 34.48
C ALA A 76 33.84 3.02 33.76
N ALA A 77 33.21 3.78 32.85
CA ALA A 77 33.82 4.95 32.21
C ALA A 77 34.30 5.99 33.24
N THR A 78 33.45 6.30 34.22
CA THR A 78 33.79 7.22 35.33
C THR A 78 34.97 6.70 36.13
N ALA A 79 35.03 5.39 36.42
CA ALA A 79 36.11 4.77 37.14
C ALA A 79 37.44 4.83 36.36
N LEU A 80 37.42 4.53 35.05
CA LEU A 80 38.62 4.55 34.20
C LEU A 80 39.20 5.97 34.03
N VAL A 81 38.35 7.01 34.04
CA VAL A 81 38.79 8.42 33.93
C VAL A 81 39.17 8.99 35.32
N GLY A 82 38.57 8.47 36.39
CA GLY A 82 38.74 8.99 37.77
C GLY A 82 40.12 8.78 38.39
N GLY A 83 40.93 7.91 37.84
CA GLY A 83 42.26 7.60 38.32
C GLY A 83 42.31 6.40 39.28
N PRO A 84 43.51 6.03 39.75
CA PRO A 84 43.75 4.77 40.48
C PRO A 84 42.85 4.57 41.70
N GLU A 85 42.63 5.63 42.46
CA GLU A 85 41.81 5.57 43.68
C GLU A 85 40.33 5.35 43.36
N VAL A 86 39.81 6.05 42.36
CA VAL A 86 38.40 5.91 41.92
C VAL A 86 38.19 4.55 41.25
N LEU A 87 39.17 4.12 40.44
CA LEU A 87 39.16 2.81 39.81
C LEU A 87 39.14 1.69 40.89
N GLN A 88 39.99 1.79 41.91
CA GLN A 88 40.02 0.80 43.01
C GLN A 88 38.72 0.83 43.83
N ALA A 89 38.19 2.01 44.16
CA ALA A 89 36.91 2.12 44.85
C ALA A 89 35.74 1.51 44.04
N PHE A 90 35.77 1.64 42.71
CA PHE A 90 34.81 0.97 41.84
C PHE A 90 34.94 -0.55 41.88
N ILE A 91 36.16 -1.09 41.84
CA ILE A 91 36.43 -2.53 41.93
C ILE A 91 36.00 -3.06 43.29
N ASP A 92 36.30 -2.37 44.39
CA ASP A 92 36.03 -2.81 45.76
C ASP A 92 34.53 -2.91 46.11
N GLY A 93 33.67 -2.11 45.44
CA GLY A 93 32.23 -2.18 45.69
C GLY A 93 31.39 -1.19 44.88
N GLY A 94 32.00 -0.18 44.23
CA GLY A 94 31.27 0.83 43.45
C GLY A 94 30.55 0.25 42.23
N GLN A 95 30.95 -0.93 41.76
CA GLN A 95 30.33 -1.66 40.66
C GLN A 95 29.00 -2.33 41.03
N ASP A 96 28.67 -2.54 42.30
CA ASP A 96 27.53 -3.33 42.75
C ASP A 96 26.20 -2.66 42.36
N VAL A 97 26.10 -1.34 42.52
CA VAL A 97 24.87 -0.58 42.20
C VAL A 97 24.58 -0.60 40.67
N PRO A 98 25.53 -0.25 39.80
CA PRO A 98 25.27 -0.29 38.35
C PRO A 98 25.07 -1.73 37.82
N LEU A 99 25.82 -2.72 38.35
CA LEU A 99 25.61 -4.13 37.99
C LEU A 99 24.22 -4.65 38.39
N ALA A 100 23.63 -4.12 39.47
CA ALA A 100 22.26 -4.47 39.87
C ALA A 100 21.19 -3.66 39.08
N ALA A 101 21.54 -2.47 38.57
CA ALA A 101 20.62 -1.63 37.84
C ALA A 101 20.36 -2.15 36.43
N ASP A 102 21.39 -2.59 35.70
CA ASP A 102 21.28 -3.07 34.34
C ASP A 102 20.39 -4.32 34.18
N PRO A 103 20.49 -5.35 35.03
CA PRO A 103 19.57 -6.49 35.05
C PRO A 103 18.11 -6.07 35.21
N LYS A 104 17.80 -5.12 36.10
CA LYS A 104 16.45 -4.61 36.29
C LYS A 104 15.92 -3.93 35.01
N GLN A 105 16.76 -3.13 34.34
CA GLN A 105 16.40 -2.51 33.08
C GLN A 105 16.16 -3.55 31.96
N LEU A 106 16.97 -4.62 31.92
CA LEU A 106 16.77 -5.73 31.00
C LEU A 106 15.44 -6.42 31.23
N VAL A 107 15.14 -6.78 32.51
CA VAL A 107 13.85 -7.41 32.84
C VAL A 107 12.68 -6.45 32.55
N THR A 108 12.85 -5.15 32.79
CA THR A 108 11.83 -4.14 32.42
C THR A 108 11.55 -4.15 30.91
N ARG A 109 12.58 -4.19 30.08
CA ARG A 109 12.40 -4.34 28.61
C ARG A 109 11.67 -5.62 28.22
N LEU A 110 11.97 -6.74 28.90
CA LEU A 110 11.27 -8.00 28.68
C LEU A 110 9.77 -7.93 29.05
N THR A 111 9.34 -7.00 29.92
CA THR A 111 7.90 -6.78 30.19
C THR A 111 7.17 -6.11 29.04
N GLU A 112 7.90 -5.46 28.13
CA GLU A 112 7.34 -4.72 26.98
C GLU A 112 7.52 -5.51 25.68
N GLN A 113 8.68 -6.12 25.51
CA GLN A 113 9.14 -6.71 24.25
C GLN A 113 9.17 -8.25 24.26
N GLY A 114 9.05 -8.88 25.42
CA GLY A 114 9.03 -10.34 25.55
C GLY A 114 7.79 -10.97 24.94
N SER A 115 7.86 -12.25 24.59
CA SER A 115 6.70 -13.07 24.27
C SER A 115 5.72 -13.15 25.45
N ALA A 116 4.51 -13.65 25.24
CA ALA A 116 3.42 -13.53 26.22
C ALA A 116 3.78 -14.04 27.64
N HIS A 117 4.36 -15.23 27.72
CA HIS A 117 4.77 -15.79 29.03
C HIS A 117 6.04 -15.14 29.56
N VAL A 118 6.99 -14.75 28.67
CA VAL A 118 8.18 -13.99 29.07
C VAL A 118 7.77 -12.65 29.68
N ARG A 119 6.84 -11.89 29.06
CA ARG A 119 6.31 -10.63 29.63
C ARG A 119 5.69 -10.85 31.01
N SER A 120 4.89 -11.90 31.17
CA SER A 120 4.22 -12.21 32.43
C SER A 120 5.25 -12.58 33.53
N SER A 121 6.21 -13.44 33.20
CA SER A 121 7.29 -13.83 34.11
C SER A 121 8.16 -12.66 34.52
N ALA A 122 8.55 -11.81 33.55
CA ALA A 122 9.34 -10.60 33.82
C ALA A 122 8.61 -9.64 34.77
N LYS A 123 7.30 -9.42 34.61
CA LYS A 123 6.49 -8.62 35.55
C LYS A 123 6.51 -9.18 36.98
N ASN A 124 6.39 -10.50 37.12
CA ASN A 124 6.41 -11.16 38.43
C ASN A 124 7.78 -11.03 39.10
N ILE A 125 8.86 -11.20 38.34
CA ILE A 125 10.23 -11.06 38.83
C ILE A 125 10.52 -9.63 39.30
N LEU A 126 10.10 -8.62 38.52
CA LEU A 126 10.24 -7.22 38.93
C LEU A 126 9.43 -6.87 40.19
N ALA A 127 8.22 -7.42 40.29
CA ALA A 127 7.37 -7.22 41.49
C ALA A 127 7.97 -7.83 42.76
N ALA A 128 8.64 -8.95 42.65
CA ALA A 128 9.40 -9.57 43.76
C ALA A 128 10.59 -8.71 44.20
N ASN A 129 11.18 -7.95 43.28
CA ASN A 129 12.31 -7.03 43.52
C ASN A 129 13.51 -7.67 44.24
N ASP A 130 13.71 -8.98 44.05
CA ASP A 130 14.81 -9.74 44.62
C ASP A 130 15.94 -9.87 43.57
N PRO A 131 17.16 -9.36 43.86
CA PRO A 131 18.28 -9.43 42.93
C PRO A 131 18.62 -10.84 42.46
N ALA A 132 18.61 -11.83 43.40
CA ALA A 132 18.91 -13.20 43.03
C ALA A 132 17.89 -13.82 42.07
N SER A 133 16.62 -13.48 42.25
CA SER A 133 15.54 -13.89 41.33
C SER A 133 15.68 -13.22 39.95
N ILE A 134 16.10 -11.95 39.91
CA ILE A 134 16.37 -11.21 38.65
C ILE A 134 17.52 -11.89 37.90
N ASP A 135 18.63 -12.18 38.58
CA ASP A 135 19.79 -12.80 37.97
C ASP A 135 19.48 -14.24 37.50
N ALA A 136 18.78 -15.04 38.30
CA ALA A 136 18.36 -16.39 37.94
C ALA A 136 17.39 -16.37 36.71
N PHE A 137 16.50 -15.38 36.64
CA PHE A 137 15.60 -15.21 35.50
C PHE A 137 16.38 -14.87 34.25
N LEU A 138 17.30 -13.91 34.29
CA LEU A 138 18.13 -13.54 33.15
C LEU A 138 19.12 -14.64 32.74
N ALA A 139 19.64 -15.40 33.67
CA ALA A 139 20.59 -16.49 33.40
C ALA A 139 19.91 -17.66 32.64
N THR A 140 18.73 -18.09 33.08
CA THR A 140 18.10 -19.31 32.58
C THR A 140 16.56 -19.25 32.54
N GLY A 141 15.96 -18.44 33.41
CA GLY A 141 14.49 -18.42 33.58
C GLY A 141 13.74 -17.93 32.36
N TRP A 142 14.24 -16.87 31.72
CA TRP A 142 13.63 -16.32 30.51
C TRP A 142 13.67 -17.33 29.35
N ALA A 143 14.80 -18.03 29.17
CA ALA A 143 14.96 -19.00 28.09
C ALA A 143 13.97 -20.17 28.24
N LYS A 144 13.78 -20.68 29.45
CA LYS A 144 12.77 -21.72 29.71
C LYS A 144 11.35 -21.24 29.43
N THR A 145 11.05 -19.98 29.78
CA THR A 145 9.75 -19.39 29.53
C THR A 145 9.54 -19.18 28.02
N TRP A 146 10.58 -18.73 27.34
CA TRP A 146 10.57 -18.52 25.90
C TRP A 146 10.43 -19.82 25.10
N GLU A 147 11.13 -20.91 25.52
CA GLU A 147 10.90 -22.25 24.99
C GLU A 147 9.43 -22.69 25.12
N GLY A 148 8.79 -22.32 26.23
CA GLY A 148 7.37 -22.55 26.44
C GLY A 148 6.51 -21.80 25.41
N ASP A 149 6.81 -20.54 25.17
CA ASP A 149 6.12 -19.72 24.15
C ASP A 149 6.35 -20.27 22.72
N LEU A 150 7.57 -20.74 22.42
CA LEU A 150 7.87 -21.39 21.15
C LEU A 150 7.05 -22.67 20.94
N LYS A 151 6.91 -23.52 21.98
CA LYS A 151 6.08 -24.71 21.91
C LYS A 151 4.60 -24.39 21.72
N VAL A 152 4.11 -23.35 22.40
CA VAL A 152 2.73 -22.86 22.18
C VAL A 152 2.57 -22.39 20.75
N ALA A 153 3.55 -21.66 20.19
CA ALA A 153 3.53 -21.24 18.78
C ALA A 153 3.55 -22.44 17.82
N ALA A 154 4.44 -23.41 18.05
CA ALA A 154 4.50 -24.61 17.21
C ALA A 154 3.19 -25.43 17.28
N THR A 155 2.58 -25.56 18.47
CA THR A 155 1.27 -26.20 18.63
C THR A 155 0.16 -25.43 17.90
N PHE A 156 0.22 -24.11 17.94
CA PHE A 156 -0.70 -23.26 17.19
C PHE A 156 -0.55 -23.50 15.67
N PHE A 157 0.67 -23.52 15.16
CA PHE A 157 0.94 -23.86 13.75
C PHE A 157 0.51 -25.29 13.38
N GLN A 158 0.60 -26.23 14.33
CA GLN A 158 0.11 -27.61 14.14
C GLN A 158 -1.43 -27.64 14.04
N GLU A 159 -2.14 -26.83 14.83
CA GLU A 159 -3.60 -26.83 14.86
C GLU A 159 -4.22 -26.02 13.70
N TYR A 160 -3.62 -24.88 13.36
CA TYR A 160 -4.15 -23.92 12.40
C TYR A 160 -3.34 -23.85 11.11
N GLY A 161 -2.18 -24.49 11.01
CA GLY A 161 -1.33 -24.55 9.85
C GLY A 161 -1.97 -25.29 8.68
N ASN A 162 -1.48 -24.97 7.48
CA ASN A 162 -1.76 -25.81 6.32
C ASN A 162 -1.10 -27.17 6.49
N ILE A 163 -1.39 -28.15 5.62
CA ILE A 163 -0.89 -29.53 5.77
C ILE A 163 0.65 -29.62 5.82
N HIS A 164 1.36 -28.74 5.13
CA HIS A 164 2.83 -28.72 5.16
C HIS A 164 3.34 -28.08 6.44
N VAL A 165 2.72 -26.96 6.89
CA VAL A 165 3.03 -26.29 8.14
C VAL A 165 2.65 -27.18 9.34
N GLU A 166 1.47 -27.81 9.33
CA GLU A 166 1.04 -28.78 10.34
C GLU A 166 2.05 -29.92 10.50
N ARG A 167 2.53 -30.50 9.38
CA ARG A 167 3.52 -31.56 9.40
C ARG A 167 4.87 -31.06 9.92
N ALA A 168 5.38 -29.94 9.43
CA ALA A 168 6.65 -29.37 9.88
C ALA A 168 6.61 -28.95 11.36
N ALA A 169 5.47 -28.45 11.84
CA ALA A 169 5.24 -28.17 13.25
C ALA A 169 5.29 -29.43 14.11
N SER A 170 4.60 -30.50 13.66
CA SER A 170 4.62 -31.80 14.34
C SER A 170 6.02 -32.37 14.40
N GLU A 171 6.74 -32.39 13.28
CA GLU A 171 8.13 -32.86 13.21
C GLU A 171 9.04 -32.04 14.13
N SER A 172 8.85 -30.72 14.22
CA SER A 172 9.65 -29.89 15.12
C SER A 172 9.40 -30.20 16.60
N LEU A 173 8.13 -30.39 16.97
CA LEU A 173 7.75 -30.74 18.35
C LEU A 173 8.31 -32.10 18.78
N ASP A 174 8.44 -33.06 17.85
CA ASP A 174 9.02 -34.39 18.11
C ASP A 174 10.56 -34.35 18.21
N ASN A 175 11.22 -33.40 17.57
CA ASN A 175 12.68 -33.29 17.50
C ASN A 175 13.32 -32.38 18.55
N GLY A 176 12.53 -31.83 19.48
CA GLY A 176 13.02 -31.10 20.66
C GLY A 176 13.12 -29.57 20.47
N ASN A 177 13.62 -28.88 21.51
CA ASN A 177 13.51 -27.42 21.62
C ASN A 177 14.22 -26.66 20.50
N GLU A 178 15.40 -27.11 20.07
CA GLU A 178 16.14 -26.46 18.97
C GLU A 178 15.39 -26.55 17.64
N ALA A 179 14.77 -27.68 17.33
CA ALA A 179 13.95 -27.87 16.15
C ALA A 179 12.68 -26.99 16.20
N VAL A 180 12.06 -26.89 17.39
CA VAL A 180 10.91 -25.99 17.61
C VAL A 180 11.30 -24.53 17.40
N GLU A 181 12.45 -24.10 17.94
CA GLU A 181 12.96 -22.75 17.75
C GLU A 181 13.20 -22.43 16.28
N GLN A 182 13.94 -23.28 15.57
CA GLN A 182 14.21 -23.12 14.16
C GLN A 182 12.92 -23.09 13.31
N PHE A 183 11.98 -23.98 13.63
CA PHE A 183 10.69 -24.02 12.94
C PHE A 183 9.89 -22.72 13.16
N VAL A 184 9.73 -22.29 14.42
CA VAL A 184 8.91 -21.11 14.76
C VAL A 184 9.52 -19.82 14.24
N LEU A 185 10.85 -19.70 14.22
CA LEU A 185 11.51 -18.48 13.74
C LEU A 185 11.53 -18.38 12.21
N GLU A 186 11.73 -19.50 11.50
CA GLU A 186 11.95 -19.50 10.04
C GLU A 186 11.22 -20.62 9.30
N GLY A 187 11.24 -21.86 9.83
CA GLY A 187 10.83 -23.07 9.14
C GLY A 187 9.37 -23.09 8.71
N TRP A 188 8.47 -22.45 9.47
CA TRP A 188 7.06 -22.37 9.12
C TRP A 188 6.81 -21.61 7.82
N ARG A 189 7.63 -20.57 7.54
CA ARG A 189 7.52 -19.80 6.27
C ARG A 189 7.91 -20.68 5.09
N GLN A 190 8.99 -21.45 5.21
CA GLN A 190 9.43 -22.39 4.17
C GLN A 190 8.39 -23.47 3.91
N ALA A 191 7.76 -24.01 4.98
CA ALA A 191 6.69 -24.97 4.87
C ALA A 191 5.42 -24.36 4.22
N ALA A 192 5.07 -23.13 4.57
CA ALA A 192 3.96 -22.37 3.98
C ALA A 192 4.21 -22.09 2.50
N GLU A 193 5.41 -21.66 2.12
CA GLU A 193 5.80 -21.37 0.75
C GLU A 193 5.59 -22.59 -0.19
N GLY A 194 5.96 -23.77 0.26
CA GLY A 194 5.76 -25.01 -0.52
C GLY A 194 4.30 -25.24 -0.87
N GLN A 195 3.39 -24.99 0.06
CA GLN A 195 1.95 -25.08 -0.21
C GLN A 195 1.43 -23.92 -1.05
N ASP A 196 1.88 -22.70 -0.79
CA ASP A 196 1.47 -21.53 -1.57
C ASP A 196 1.83 -21.73 -3.03
N ARG A 197 3.05 -22.20 -3.33
CA ARG A 197 3.45 -22.59 -4.68
C ARG A 197 2.55 -23.70 -5.25
N GLN A 198 2.23 -24.73 -4.46
CA GLN A 198 1.33 -25.81 -4.88
C GLN A 198 -0.09 -25.27 -5.16
N ALA A 199 -0.60 -24.40 -4.31
CA ALA A 199 -1.90 -23.73 -4.50
C ALA A 199 -1.91 -22.88 -5.78
N ALA A 200 -0.86 -22.08 -6.00
CA ALA A 200 -0.70 -21.30 -7.23
C ALA A 200 -0.60 -22.18 -8.48
N TYR A 201 0.13 -23.31 -8.43
CA TYR A 201 0.12 -24.33 -9.51
C TYR A 201 -1.27 -24.89 -9.76
N GLY A 202 -2.06 -25.16 -8.71
CA GLY A 202 -3.46 -25.59 -8.83
C GLY A 202 -4.33 -24.57 -9.57
N LEU A 203 -4.10 -23.28 -9.35
CA LEU A 203 -4.83 -22.20 -10.01
C LEU A 203 -4.50 -22.03 -11.49
N ILE A 204 -3.36 -22.55 -11.97
CA ILE A 204 -3.07 -22.62 -13.40
C ILE A 204 -4.13 -23.47 -14.15
N ALA A 205 -4.68 -24.48 -13.50
CA ALA A 205 -5.73 -25.35 -14.04
C ALA A 205 -7.16 -24.87 -13.71
N SER A 206 -7.34 -23.66 -13.16
CA SER A 206 -8.63 -23.14 -12.68
C SER A 206 -9.72 -22.98 -13.76
N GLY A 207 -9.36 -23.02 -15.04
CA GLY A 207 -10.26 -22.77 -16.16
C GLY A 207 -10.54 -21.30 -16.41
N ILE A 208 -10.05 -20.38 -15.56
CA ILE A 208 -10.14 -18.93 -15.73
C ILE A 208 -8.80 -18.42 -16.31
N PRO A 209 -8.74 -18.02 -17.59
CA PRO A 209 -7.48 -17.66 -18.25
C PRO A 209 -6.69 -16.55 -17.53
N ALA A 210 -7.38 -15.54 -16.99
CA ALA A 210 -6.75 -14.45 -16.26
C ALA A 210 -6.07 -14.93 -14.96
N VAL A 211 -6.75 -15.77 -14.17
CA VAL A 211 -6.20 -16.38 -12.95
C VAL A 211 -5.02 -17.29 -13.28
N SER A 212 -5.16 -18.14 -14.34
CA SER A 212 -4.07 -19.00 -14.81
C SER A 212 -2.83 -18.21 -15.23
N SER A 213 -3.03 -17.07 -15.92
CA SER A 213 -1.94 -16.18 -16.33
C SER A 213 -1.27 -15.50 -15.15
N ALA A 214 -2.05 -14.98 -14.20
CA ALA A 214 -1.54 -14.34 -12.99
C ALA A 214 -0.78 -15.34 -12.09
N ALA A 215 -1.29 -16.57 -11.95
CA ALA A 215 -0.60 -17.65 -11.22
C ALA A 215 0.76 -18.00 -11.84
N LYS A 216 0.83 -18.10 -13.18
CA LYS A 216 2.11 -18.32 -13.87
C LYS A 216 3.10 -17.17 -13.67
N ALA A 217 2.60 -15.92 -13.72
CA ALA A 217 3.43 -14.75 -13.52
C ALA A 217 4.00 -14.70 -12.09
N SER A 218 3.18 -14.94 -11.06
CA SER A 218 3.65 -14.98 -9.67
C SER A 218 4.68 -16.08 -9.42
N LEU A 219 4.46 -17.28 -9.95
CA LEU A 219 5.40 -18.41 -9.82
C LEU A 219 6.72 -18.18 -10.55
N ALA A 220 6.73 -17.37 -11.61
CA ALA A 220 7.94 -17.08 -12.40
C ALA A 220 8.91 -16.13 -11.69
N THR A 221 8.47 -15.39 -10.66
CA THR A 221 9.31 -14.45 -9.91
C THR A 221 10.28 -15.16 -8.97
N ASP A 222 10.00 -16.41 -8.60
CA ASP A 222 10.68 -17.16 -7.53
C ASP A 222 10.66 -16.48 -6.15
N ASP A 223 9.74 -15.53 -5.95
CA ASP A 223 9.56 -14.76 -4.72
C ASP A 223 8.33 -15.28 -3.96
N ALA A 224 8.55 -15.75 -2.74
CA ALA A 224 7.50 -16.32 -1.88
C ALA A 224 6.43 -15.27 -1.51
N GLU A 225 6.82 -14.02 -1.27
CA GLU A 225 5.87 -12.94 -0.94
C GLU A 225 4.96 -12.63 -2.11
N ILE A 226 5.48 -12.60 -3.34
CA ILE A 226 4.67 -12.38 -4.55
C ILE A 226 3.67 -13.52 -4.75
N VAL A 227 4.06 -14.77 -4.48
CA VAL A 227 3.14 -15.92 -4.55
C VAL A 227 2.06 -15.81 -3.46
N ALA A 228 2.43 -15.49 -2.23
CA ALA A 228 1.48 -15.30 -1.13
C ALA A 228 0.51 -14.13 -1.41
N ASP A 229 1.00 -13.00 -1.91
CA ASP A 229 0.18 -11.85 -2.32
C ASP A 229 -0.79 -12.20 -3.45
N PHE A 230 -0.33 -12.97 -4.43
CA PHE A 230 -1.21 -13.48 -5.48
C PHE A 230 -2.34 -14.34 -4.91
N LEU A 231 -2.03 -15.25 -4.00
CA LEU A 231 -3.04 -16.13 -3.37
C LEU A 231 -4.01 -15.35 -2.47
N ARG A 232 -3.53 -14.36 -1.75
CA ARG A 232 -4.32 -13.56 -0.81
C ARG A 232 -5.18 -12.51 -1.51
N TYR A 233 -4.67 -11.90 -2.56
CA TYR A 233 -5.28 -10.74 -3.22
C TYR A 233 -5.41 -10.90 -4.73
N GLY A 234 -4.32 -11.16 -5.45
CA GLY A 234 -4.23 -11.07 -6.89
C GLY A 234 -5.14 -12.03 -7.65
N GLN A 235 -5.35 -13.27 -7.15
CA GLN A 235 -6.23 -14.24 -7.78
C GLN A 235 -7.69 -13.77 -7.86
N PHE A 236 -8.17 -13.07 -6.84
CA PHE A 236 -9.55 -12.57 -6.79
C PHE A 236 -9.74 -11.37 -7.73
N VAL A 237 -8.76 -10.47 -7.79
CA VAL A 237 -8.77 -9.35 -8.74
C VAL A 237 -8.77 -9.90 -10.17
N ALA A 238 -7.90 -10.85 -10.48
CA ALA A 238 -7.83 -11.47 -11.81
C ALA A 238 -9.14 -12.18 -12.20
N ALA A 239 -9.79 -12.88 -11.24
CA ALA A 239 -11.06 -13.55 -11.46
C ALA A 239 -12.20 -12.55 -11.72
N ASP A 240 -12.29 -11.50 -10.94
CA ASP A 240 -13.34 -10.50 -11.06
C ASP A 240 -13.21 -9.66 -12.33
N HIS A 241 -12.02 -9.22 -12.68
CA HIS A 241 -11.75 -8.54 -13.95
C HIS A 241 -12.10 -9.42 -15.15
N HIS A 242 -11.81 -10.73 -15.08
CA HIS A 242 -12.23 -11.68 -16.11
C HIS A 242 -13.75 -11.79 -16.21
N ASN A 243 -14.45 -11.94 -15.09
CA ASN A 243 -15.90 -12.06 -15.02
C ASN A 243 -16.60 -10.78 -15.50
N GLU A 244 -16.10 -9.62 -15.13
CA GLU A 244 -16.58 -8.32 -15.59
C GLU A 244 -16.45 -8.22 -17.10
N THR A 245 -15.24 -8.48 -17.65
CA THR A 245 -14.97 -8.44 -19.09
C THR A 245 -15.90 -9.42 -19.84
N ALA A 246 -16.04 -10.65 -19.36
CA ALA A 246 -16.89 -11.65 -19.99
C ALA A 246 -18.36 -11.23 -20.00
N THR A 247 -18.85 -10.66 -18.87
CA THR A 247 -20.23 -10.17 -18.73
C THR A 247 -20.51 -9.01 -19.66
N VAL A 248 -19.65 -7.98 -19.65
CA VAL A 248 -19.84 -6.78 -20.49
C VAL A 248 -19.72 -7.13 -21.98
N THR A 249 -18.73 -7.97 -22.34
CA THR A 249 -18.59 -8.48 -23.72
C THR A 249 -19.82 -9.26 -24.15
N GLY A 250 -20.34 -10.15 -23.30
CA GLY A 250 -21.55 -10.93 -23.61
C GLY A 250 -22.77 -10.04 -23.84
N LEU A 251 -22.97 -9.02 -23.03
CA LEU A 251 -24.05 -8.05 -23.22
C LEU A 251 -23.88 -7.22 -24.50
N LEU A 252 -22.65 -6.80 -24.83
CA LEU A 252 -22.33 -6.09 -26.05
C LEU A 252 -22.62 -6.96 -27.29
N GLN A 253 -22.22 -8.22 -27.28
CA GLN A 253 -22.51 -9.17 -28.38
C GLN A 253 -24.01 -9.43 -28.53
N GLN A 254 -24.73 -9.56 -27.42
CA GLN A 254 -26.18 -9.74 -27.45
C GLN A 254 -26.87 -8.53 -28.10
N VAL A 255 -26.52 -7.29 -27.70
CA VAL A 255 -27.08 -6.09 -28.28
C VAL A 255 -26.77 -6.00 -29.80
N LYS A 256 -25.54 -6.30 -30.21
CA LYS A 256 -25.16 -6.38 -31.65
C LYS A 256 -26.02 -7.40 -32.40
N ALA A 257 -26.22 -8.58 -31.85
CA ALA A 257 -27.02 -9.64 -32.45
C ALA A 257 -28.50 -9.24 -32.56
N ASP A 258 -29.07 -8.63 -31.49
CA ASP A 258 -30.46 -8.17 -31.49
C ASP A 258 -30.71 -7.09 -32.55
N ILE A 259 -29.80 -6.13 -32.69
CA ILE A 259 -29.88 -5.09 -33.74
C ILE A 259 -29.75 -5.70 -35.13
N ALA A 260 -28.79 -6.62 -35.33
CA ALA A 260 -28.58 -7.28 -36.62
C ALA A 260 -29.81 -8.11 -37.06
N ALA A 261 -30.48 -8.78 -36.10
CA ALA A 261 -31.71 -9.53 -36.36
C ALA A 261 -32.94 -8.64 -36.64
N ASN A 262 -32.90 -7.35 -36.31
CA ASN A 262 -34.01 -6.41 -36.44
C ASN A 262 -33.58 -5.10 -37.13
N PRO A 263 -33.18 -5.15 -38.41
CA PRO A 263 -32.57 -4.01 -39.11
C PRO A 263 -33.49 -2.79 -39.21
N ASN A 264 -34.81 -2.99 -39.10
CA ASN A 264 -35.79 -1.90 -39.16
C ASN A 264 -36.11 -1.27 -37.78
N GLY A 265 -35.49 -1.79 -36.70
CA GLY A 265 -35.72 -1.32 -35.34
C GLY A 265 -37.07 -1.75 -34.77
N THR A 266 -37.09 -2.07 -33.47
CA THR A 266 -38.34 -2.28 -32.72
C THR A 266 -38.17 -1.79 -31.28
N ALA A 267 -39.25 -1.37 -30.62
CA ALA A 267 -39.26 -0.95 -29.23
C ALA A 267 -38.64 -2.04 -28.32
N ALA A 268 -38.98 -3.30 -28.57
CA ALA A 268 -38.47 -4.43 -27.78
C ALA A 268 -36.92 -4.61 -27.90
N VAL A 269 -36.31 -4.28 -29.04
CA VAL A 269 -34.86 -4.27 -29.22
C VAL A 269 -34.24 -3.11 -28.47
N ALA A 270 -34.82 -1.92 -28.55
CA ALA A 270 -34.38 -0.74 -27.82
C ALA A 270 -34.43 -0.97 -26.31
N ASP A 271 -35.53 -1.52 -25.77
CA ASP A 271 -35.71 -1.83 -24.35
C ASP A 271 -34.64 -2.85 -23.85
N ARG A 272 -34.39 -3.91 -24.64
CA ARG A 272 -33.34 -4.89 -24.26
C ARG A 272 -31.94 -4.27 -24.31
N ALA A 273 -31.65 -3.42 -25.30
CA ALA A 273 -30.38 -2.72 -25.41
C ALA A 273 -30.16 -1.77 -24.22
N MET A 274 -31.16 -1.01 -23.80
CA MET A 274 -31.13 -0.15 -22.65
C MET A 274 -30.96 -0.94 -21.34
N ALA A 275 -31.66 -2.07 -21.20
CA ALA A 275 -31.49 -2.98 -20.06
C ALA A 275 -30.06 -3.56 -20.01
N ALA A 276 -29.47 -3.91 -21.16
CA ALA A 276 -28.09 -4.37 -21.23
C ALA A 276 -27.09 -3.29 -20.80
N VAL A 277 -27.30 -2.02 -21.20
CA VAL A 277 -26.51 -0.87 -20.72
C VAL A 277 -26.60 -0.74 -19.20
N GLY A 278 -27.81 -0.79 -18.63
CA GLY A 278 -28.02 -0.75 -17.18
C GLY A 278 -27.26 -1.86 -16.46
N LYS A 279 -27.35 -3.09 -16.95
CA LYS A 279 -26.65 -4.24 -16.38
C LYS A 279 -25.14 -4.11 -16.52
N ALA A 280 -24.61 -3.70 -17.67
CA ALA A 280 -23.19 -3.52 -17.88
C ALA A 280 -22.60 -2.45 -16.96
N LYS A 281 -23.26 -1.29 -16.80
CA LYS A 281 -22.86 -0.22 -15.88
C LYS A 281 -22.89 -0.68 -14.42
N SER A 282 -23.91 -1.43 -14.01
CA SER A 282 -23.98 -1.95 -12.64
C SER A 282 -22.89 -3.00 -12.37
N THR A 283 -22.56 -3.86 -13.35
CA THR A 283 -21.46 -4.82 -13.24
C THR A 283 -20.13 -4.10 -13.05
N ALA A 284 -19.83 -3.10 -13.89
CA ALA A 284 -18.59 -2.31 -13.78
C ALA A 284 -18.48 -1.57 -12.43
N SER A 285 -19.58 -0.96 -11.98
CA SER A 285 -19.60 -0.28 -10.68
C SER A 285 -19.37 -1.25 -9.52
N ALA A 286 -19.97 -2.44 -9.57
CA ALA A 286 -19.80 -3.48 -8.54
C ALA A 286 -18.36 -4.01 -8.51
N ALA A 287 -17.73 -4.24 -9.68
CA ALA A 287 -16.34 -4.68 -9.78
C ALA A 287 -15.38 -3.65 -9.16
N ARG A 288 -15.50 -2.38 -9.51
CA ARG A 288 -14.68 -1.29 -8.95
C ARG A 288 -14.84 -1.14 -7.44
N ALA A 289 -16.06 -1.33 -6.93
CA ALA A 289 -16.32 -1.33 -5.48
C ALA A 289 -15.67 -2.54 -4.79
N ALA A 290 -15.70 -3.72 -5.43
CA ALA A 290 -15.06 -4.93 -4.93
C ALA A 290 -13.54 -4.80 -4.89
N ASP A 291 -12.91 -4.25 -5.94
CA ASP A 291 -11.47 -3.99 -5.97
C ASP A 291 -11.05 -3.05 -4.84
N THR A 292 -11.79 -1.95 -4.64
CA THR A 292 -11.53 -1.02 -3.54
C THR A 292 -11.66 -1.69 -2.17
N ALA A 293 -12.71 -2.49 -1.98
CA ALA A 293 -12.95 -3.18 -0.70
C ALA A 293 -11.84 -4.21 -0.40
N ARG A 294 -11.38 -4.95 -1.42
CA ARG A 294 -10.26 -5.89 -1.29
C ARG A 294 -8.94 -5.19 -0.96
N LEU A 295 -8.65 -4.10 -1.67
CA LEU A 295 -7.44 -3.32 -1.40
C LEU A 295 -7.44 -2.78 0.04
N MET A 296 -8.60 -2.31 0.56
CA MET A 296 -8.71 -1.87 1.95
C MET A 296 -8.54 -3.02 2.95
N ALA A 297 -9.04 -4.21 2.63
CA ALA A 297 -8.83 -5.40 3.46
C ALA A 297 -7.36 -5.83 3.45
N ASP A 298 -6.73 -5.81 2.29
CA ASP A 298 -5.30 -6.10 2.13
C ASP A 298 -4.42 -5.10 2.89
N TRP A 299 -4.70 -3.80 2.76
CA TRP A 299 -4.03 -2.77 3.55
C TRP A 299 -4.11 -3.07 5.05
N LYS A 300 -5.32 -3.34 5.54
CA LYS A 300 -5.52 -3.65 6.96
C LYS A 300 -4.69 -4.86 7.41
N PHE A 301 -4.63 -5.90 6.59
CA PHE A 301 -3.79 -7.08 6.85
C PHE A 301 -2.32 -6.69 6.87
N GLN A 302 -1.80 -6.01 5.85
CA GLN A 302 -0.39 -5.61 5.78
C GLN A 302 0.01 -4.67 6.92
N SER A 303 -0.84 -3.70 7.29
CA SER A 303 -0.63 -2.82 8.44
C SER A 303 -0.56 -3.60 9.76
N SER A 304 -1.41 -4.63 9.94
CA SER A 304 -1.37 -5.47 11.13
C SER A 304 -0.04 -6.20 11.30
N GLN A 305 0.66 -6.48 10.20
CA GLN A 305 1.99 -7.08 10.20
C GLN A 305 3.11 -6.04 10.33
N ALA A 306 2.94 -4.85 9.72
CA ALA A 306 3.96 -3.80 9.70
C ALA A 306 4.12 -3.10 11.06
N VAL A 307 3.02 -2.79 11.74
CA VAL A 307 3.02 -2.06 13.02
C VAL A 307 3.81 -2.78 14.12
N PRO A 308 3.68 -4.09 14.36
CA PRO A 308 4.52 -4.80 15.32
C PRO A 308 6.02 -4.73 14.99
N ARG A 309 6.38 -4.81 13.68
CA ARG A 309 7.78 -4.67 13.25
C ARG A 309 8.33 -3.28 13.56
N ALA A 310 7.52 -2.22 13.39
CA ALA A 310 7.91 -0.86 13.76
C ALA A 310 8.15 -0.70 15.26
N VAL A 311 7.33 -1.33 16.10
CA VAL A 311 7.51 -1.32 17.56
C VAL A 311 8.83 -1.98 17.96
N ILE A 312 9.14 -3.14 17.38
CA ILE A 312 10.40 -3.86 17.63
C ILE A 312 11.60 -3.03 17.14
N ASP A 313 11.54 -2.46 15.95
CA ASP A 313 12.59 -1.61 15.40
C ASP A 313 12.81 -0.36 16.28
N GLY A 314 11.74 0.30 16.69
CA GLY A 314 11.78 1.45 17.60
C GLY A 314 12.44 1.12 18.94
N ALA A 315 12.10 -0.03 19.52
CA ALA A 315 12.70 -0.51 20.76
C ALA A 315 14.20 -0.83 20.59
N SER A 316 14.58 -1.46 19.47
CA SER A 316 15.99 -1.71 19.12
C SER A 316 16.78 -0.40 18.98
N MET A 317 16.19 0.62 18.33
CA MET A 317 16.79 1.94 18.22
C MET A 317 16.96 2.63 19.56
N ALA A 318 15.94 2.59 20.41
CA ALA A 318 15.98 3.16 21.75
C ALA A 318 17.10 2.52 22.60
N ALA A 319 17.30 1.21 22.49
CA ALA A 319 18.37 0.49 23.17
C ALA A 319 19.77 0.91 22.71
N LYS A 320 19.94 1.28 21.44
CA LYS A 320 21.22 1.74 20.86
C LYS A 320 21.49 3.22 21.09
N LYS A 321 20.49 4.02 21.40
CA LYS A 321 20.59 5.48 21.51
C LYS A 321 21.65 5.96 22.50
N PRO A 322 21.75 5.43 23.77
CA PRO A 322 22.78 5.87 24.70
C PRO A 322 24.20 5.65 24.18
N PHE A 323 24.38 4.58 23.39
CA PHE A 323 25.65 4.25 22.76
C PHE A 323 26.01 5.25 21.66
N GLN A 324 25.03 5.59 20.81
CA GLN A 324 25.19 6.59 19.75
C GLN A 324 25.50 7.97 20.32
N GLU A 325 24.85 8.34 21.42
CA GLU A 325 25.08 9.63 22.11
C GLU A 325 26.50 9.69 22.71
N ALA A 326 26.93 8.60 23.38
CA ALA A 326 28.28 8.50 23.92
C ALA A 326 29.35 8.58 22.82
N PHE A 327 29.15 7.85 21.72
CA PHE A 327 30.03 7.88 20.57
C PHE A 327 30.09 9.28 19.92
N GLY A 328 28.94 9.90 19.68
CA GLY A 328 28.88 11.24 19.10
C GLY A 328 29.46 12.33 20.02
N LYS A 329 29.35 12.18 21.33
CA LYS A 329 30.01 13.05 22.32
C LYS A 329 31.52 12.89 22.24
N ALA A 330 32.04 11.68 22.35
CA ALA A 330 33.46 11.39 22.26
C ALA A 330 34.07 11.89 20.94
N ALA A 331 33.41 11.67 19.80
CA ALA A 331 33.86 12.18 18.51
C ALA A 331 34.04 13.70 18.45
N LYS A 332 33.17 14.44 19.14
CA LYS A 332 33.25 15.92 19.24
C LYS A 332 34.32 16.42 20.21
N GLU A 333 34.52 15.71 21.33
CA GLU A 333 35.39 16.14 22.42
C GLU A 333 36.86 15.80 22.14
N VAL A 334 37.16 14.66 21.50
CA VAL A 334 38.52 14.18 21.23
C VAL A 334 39.41 15.24 20.55
N PRO A 335 39.04 15.95 19.48
CA PRO A 335 39.95 16.90 18.83
C PRO A 335 40.35 18.05 19.77
N GLY A 336 39.41 18.54 20.57
CA GLY A 336 39.69 19.61 21.56
C GLY A 336 40.57 19.14 22.69
N LEU A 337 40.32 17.93 23.20
CA LEU A 337 41.13 17.34 24.28
C LEU A 337 42.57 17.10 23.81
N LEU A 338 42.76 16.50 22.63
CA LEU A 338 44.10 16.26 22.05
C LEU A 338 44.83 17.58 21.82
N ALA A 339 44.17 18.61 21.27
CA ALA A 339 44.78 19.92 21.08
C ALA A 339 45.25 20.57 22.39
N SER A 340 44.47 20.41 23.46
CA SER A 340 44.84 20.93 24.79
C SER A 340 46.02 20.16 25.41
N LEU A 341 46.05 18.84 25.23
CA LEU A 341 47.05 17.94 25.79
C LEU A 341 48.41 18.03 25.09
N THR A 342 48.41 18.35 23.78
CA THR A 342 49.64 18.51 22.94
C THR A 342 50.05 19.94 22.75
N ALA A 343 49.38 20.93 23.42
CA ALA A 343 49.74 22.34 23.32
C ALA A 343 51.14 22.62 23.87
N PRO A 344 51.91 23.55 23.26
CA PRO A 344 53.19 23.94 23.78
C PRO A 344 53.08 24.45 25.24
N GLY A 345 53.80 23.80 26.16
CA GLY A 345 53.77 24.12 27.59
C GLY A 345 52.64 23.46 28.40
N ALA A 346 51.89 22.54 27.79
CA ALA A 346 50.95 21.71 28.53
C ALA A 346 51.70 20.84 29.57
N ASP A 347 51.21 20.84 30.84
CA ASP A 347 51.72 19.98 31.88
C ASP A 347 50.92 18.69 31.95
N PRO A 348 51.51 17.55 31.57
CA PRO A 348 50.80 16.28 31.54
C PRO A 348 50.30 15.81 32.92
N ASP A 349 50.92 16.26 34.01
CA ASP A 349 50.48 15.91 35.34
C ASP A 349 49.23 16.70 35.77
N LEU A 350 49.17 17.96 35.39
CA LEU A 350 48.00 18.79 35.66
C LEU A 350 46.79 18.38 34.79
N LEU A 351 47.06 17.88 33.59
CA LEU A 351 46.01 17.49 32.58
C LEU A 351 45.74 15.96 32.55
N ILE A 352 46.15 15.22 33.58
CA ILE A 352 46.03 13.75 33.58
C ILE A 352 44.58 13.28 33.47
N LYS A 353 43.61 14.01 34.03
CA LYS A 353 42.22 13.66 33.94
C LYS A 353 41.68 13.82 32.50
N GLU A 354 42.05 14.89 31.84
CA GLU A 354 41.74 15.15 30.45
C GLU A 354 42.41 14.10 29.53
N ALA A 355 43.63 13.67 29.87
CA ALA A 355 44.34 12.63 29.13
C ALA A 355 43.63 11.27 29.27
N ARG A 356 43.16 10.91 30.47
CA ARG A 356 42.37 9.69 30.70
C ARG A 356 41.05 9.74 29.89
N GLN A 357 40.36 10.92 29.89
CA GLN A 357 39.14 11.09 29.13
C GLN A 357 39.39 10.97 27.62
N ALA A 358 40.41 11.64 27.10
CA ALA A 358 40.78 11.56 25.67
C ALA A 358 41.12 10.11 25.28
N THR A 359 41.86 9.38 26.16
CA THR A 359 42.22 7.98 25.91
C THR A 359 40.98 7.08 25.90
N LEU A 360 40.05 7.26 26.83
CA LEU A 360 38.79 6.51 26.86
C LEU A 360 37.93 6.80 25.63
N ASP A 361 37.83 8.07 25.24
CA ASP A 361 37.09 8.48 24.05
C ASP A 361 37.72 7.92 22.79
N LEU A 362 39.08 7.90 22.68
CA LEU A 362 39.79 7.29 21.57
C LEU A 362 39.63 5.77 21.55
N ALA A 363 39.49 5.11 22.69
CA ALA A 363 39.13 3.69 22.78
C ALA A 363 37.73 3.42 22.23
N LEU A 364 36.84 4.41 22.20
CA LEU A 364 35.48 4.33 21.62
C LEU A 364 35.48 4.68 20.13
N VAL A 365 35.97 5.88 19.77
CA VAL A 365 35.81 6.44 18.42
C VAL A 365 37.04 6.30 17.51
N GLY A 366 38.19 5.89 18.03
CA GLY A 366 39.44 5.75 17.31
C GLY A 366 39.37 4.70 16.17
N THR A 367 40.34 4.74 15.29
CA THR A 367 40.62 3.69 14.29
C THR A 367 40.99 2.37 14.99
N PRO A 368 40.97 1.21 14.33
CA PRO A 368 41.22 -0.07 14.99
C PRO A 368 42.53 -0.12 15.80
N GLY A 369 43.63 0.39 15.25
CA GLY A 369 44.93 0.46 15.93
C GLY A 369 44.92 1.47 17.08
N VAL A 370 44.34 2.67 16.84
CA VAL A 370 44.18 3.70 17.89
C VAL A 370 43.35 3.17 19.06
N ARG A 371 42.23 2.48 18.82
CA ARG A 371 41.41 1.88 19.88
C ARG A 371 42.21 0.89 20.70
N LYS A 372 42.95 -0.02 20.04
CA LYS A 372 43.78 -1.02 20.71
C LYS A 372 44.89 -0.38 21.54
N ALA A 373 45.53 0.67 21.00
CA ALA A 373 46.58 1.40 21.71
C ALA A 373 46.03 2.18 22.93
N ALA A 374 44.86 2.83 22.76
CA ALA A 374 44.19 3.53 23.85
C ALA A 374 43.76 2.60 24.98
N GLU A 375 43.23 1.42 24.67
CA GLU A 375 42.87 0.40 25.65
C GLU A 375 44.09 -0.11 26.40
N ALA A 376 45.19 -0.35 25.70
CA ALA A 376 46.45 -0.72 26.33
C ALA A 376 46.99 0.37 27.29
N ALA A 377 46.84 1.63 26.90
CA ALA A 377 47.23 2.78 27.72
C ALA A 377 46.35 2.90 28.97
N LEU A 378 45.04 2.69 28.87
CA LEU A 378 44.14 2.67 30.04
C LEU A 378 44.53 1.58 31.06
N LEU A 379 44.99 0.42 30.58
CA LEU A 379 45.44 -0.66 31.43
C LEU A 379 46.85 -0.41 32.03
N GLY A 380 47.69 0.37 31.34
CA GLY A 380 49.04 0.70 31.78
C GLY A 380 49.12 1.83 32.79
N GLY A 381 47.99 2.50 33.10
CA GLY A 381 47.90 3.60 34.05
C GLY A 381 48.46 4.92 33.54
N ASP A 382 48.62 5.90 34.43
CA ASP A 382 48.88 7.30 34.06
C ASP A 382 50.14 7.50 33.20
N ALA A 383 51.22 6.76 33.45
CA ALA A 383 52.41 6.85 32.64
C ALA A 383 52.17 6.43 31.18
N ALA A 384 51.48 5.31 30.98
CA ALA A 384 51.13 4.81 29.66
C ALA A 384 50.12 5.70 28.96
N ILE A 385 49.19 6.32 29.68
CA ILE A 385 48.21 7.29 29.15
C ILE A 385 48.94 8.55 28.63
N LYS A 386 49.88 9.10 29.43
CA LYS A 386 50.70 10.24 29.01
C LYS A 386 51.52 9.96 27.74
N ASP A 387 52.15 8.78 27.69
CA ASP A 387 52.94 8.33 26.55
C ASP A 387 52.05 8.11 25.33
N PHE A 388 50.88 7.50 25.50
CA PHE A 388 49.91 7.34 24.42
C PHE A 388 49.45 8.66 23.84
N VAL A 389 49.08 9.66 24.66
CA VAL A 389 48.66 10.97 24.20
C VAL A 389 49.77 11.76 23.55
N ALA A 390 51.03 11.61 24.07
CA ALA A 390 52.18 12.36 23.56
C ALA A 390 52.63 11.85 22.18
N VAL A 391 52.67 10.55 21.98
CA VAL A 391 53.28 9.92 20.77
C VAL A 391 52.54 8.69 20.28
N GLY A 392 51.92 7.91 21.20
CA GLY A 392 51.29 6.62 20.89
C GLY A 392 50.04 6.75 19.97
N HIS A 393 49.27 7.81 20.14
CA HIS A 393 48.09 8.10 19.33
C HIS A 393 48.45 8.29 17.87
N ASP A 394 49.41 9.21 17.59
CA ASP A 394 49.79 9.55 16.22
C ASP A 394 50.46 8.35 15.52
N ALA A 395 51.30 7.61 16.24
CA ALA A 395 51.92 6.40 15.71
C ALA A 395 50.88 5.32 15.35
N ALA A 396 49.90 5.11 16.19
CA ALA A 396 48.81 4.15 15.90
C ALA A 396 47.91 4.62 14.75
N PHE A 397 47.62 5.94 14.67
CA PHE A 397 46.82 6.54 13.61
C PHE A 397 47.51 6.44 12.24
N GLU A 398 48.84 6.65 12.18
CA GLU A 398 49.61 6.49 10.94
C GLU A 398 49.55 5.05 10.42
N LEU A 399 49.64 4.06 11.32
CA LEU A 399 49.54 2.64 10.95
C LEU A 399 48.15 2.27 10.40
N ASP A 400 47.10 2.98 10.78
CA ASP A 400 45.74 2.76 10.31
C ASP A 400 45.41 3.50 8.98
N GLY A 401 46.41 4.11 8.34
CA GLY A 401 46.24 4.84 7.06
C GLY A 401 45.42 4.12 6.01
N PRO A 402 45.64 2.81 5.74
CA PRO A 402 44.84 2.04 4.81
C PRO A 402 43.35 1.94 5.23
N ALA A 403 43.08 1.67 6.48
CA ALA A 403 41.68 1.57 7.01
C ALA A 403 40.95 2.92 6.94
N ILE A 404 41.66 4.03 7.21
CA ILE A 404 41.15 5.39 7.07
C ILE A 404 40.77 5.70 5.62
N LEU A 405 41.62 5.27 4.66
CA LEU A 405 41.36 5.44 3.24
C LEU A 405 40.16 4.64 2.79
N ASP A 406 40.05 3.37 3.23
CA ASP A 406 38.88 2.51 2.92
C ASP A 406 37.57 3.11 3.42
N ASP A 407 37.54 3.63 4.66
CA ASP A 407 36.37 4.31 5.20
C ASP A 407 35.98 5.56 4.36
N ARG A 408 36.95 6.36 3.93
CA ARG A 408 36.69 7.52 3.06
C ARG A 408 36.19 7.13 1.68
N ILE A 409 36.75 6.06 1.09
CA ILE A 409 36.26 5.49 -0.18
C ILE A 409 34.81 5.03 -0.01
N ARG A 410 34.50 4.34 1.08
CA ARG A 410 33.12 3.90 1.38
C ARG A 410 32.16 5.07 1.51
N VAL A 411 32.54 6.15 2.21
CA VAL A 411 31.74 7.38 2.29
C VAL A 411 31.51 8.00 0.91
N ALA A 412 32.54 8.04 0.06
CA ALA A 412 32.42 8.56 -1.31
C ALA A 412 31.46 7.70 -2.17
N GLN A 413 31.50 6.37 -2.05
CA GLN A 413 30.56 5.46 -2.72
C GLN A 413 29.12 5.68 -2.24
N ILE A 414 28.91 5.79 -0.92
CA ILE A 414 27.60 6.09 -0.33
C ILE A 414 27.10 7.46 -0.82
N HIS A 415 27.98 8.48 -0.88
CA HIS A 415 27.62 9.79 -1.42
C HIS A 415 27.17 9.72 -2.88
N ALA A 416 27.84 8.92 -3.71
CA ALA A 416 27.52 8.80 -5.14
C ALA A 416 26.15 8.16 -5.40
N THR A 417 25.73 7.22 -4.56
CA THR A 417 24.50 6.42 -4.78
C THR A 417 23.33 6.80 -3.87
N GLY A 418 23.57 7.55 -2.81
CA GLY A 418 22.58 7.87 -1.79
C GLY A 418 21.50 8.85 -2.21
N GLY A 419 20.41 8.91 -1.48
CA GLY A 419 19.37 9.91 -1.57
C GLY A 419 19.83 11.30 -1.08
N ALA A 420 18.95 12.27 -1.00
CA ALA A 420 19.31 13.65 -0.68
C ALA A 420 19.94 13.80 0.71
N HIS A 421 19.35 13.18 1.72
CA HIS A 421 19.85 13.24 3.10
C HIS A 421 21.10 12.40 3.28
N VAL A 422 21.17 11.24 2.63
CA VAL A 422 22.39 10.40 2.60
C VAL A 422 23.54 11.16 1.97
N ARG A 423 23.36 11.80 0.81
CA ARG A 423 24.39 12.63 0.18
C ARG A 423 24.84 13.78 1.07
N GLN A 424 23.89 14.48 1.72
CA GLN A 424 24.24 15.57 2.63
C GLN A 424 25.04 15.08 3.82
N ALA A 425 24.63 13.98 4.47
CA ALA A 425 25.32 13.40 5.62
C ALA A 425 26.73 12.88 5.21
N ALA A 426 26.83 12.16 4.09
CA ALA A 426 28.10 11.69 3.55
C ALA A 426 29.05 12.85 3.16
N SER A 427 28.51 13.94 2.56
CA SER A 427 29.30 15.14 2.23
C SER A 427 29.85 15.81 3.50
N ASN A 428 29.05 15.89 4.57
CA ASN A 428 29.50 16.45 5.85
C ASN A 428 30.66 15.59 6.43
N ALA A 429 30.49 14.27 6.44
CA ALA A 429 31.54 13.35 6.90
C ALA A 429 32.81 13.42 6.05
N ALA A 430 32.67 13.46 4.71
CA ALA A 430 33.81 13.53 3.80
C ALA A 430 34.63 14.84 3.94
N LYS A 431 33.97 15.96 4.28
CA LYS A 431 34.61 17.27 4.48
C LYS A 431 35.27 17.41 5.85
N SER A 432 34.93 16.55 6.80
CA SER A 432 35.53 16.59 8.13
C SER A 432 36.99 16.19 8.09
N ALA A 433 37.82 16.96 8.80
CA ALA A 433 39.21 16.59 9.06
C ALA A 433 39.30 15.44 10.08
N SER A 434 38.27 15.26 10.93
CA SER A 434 38.20 14.21 11.93
C SER A 434 37.75 12.88 11.32
N HIS A 435 38.59 11.84 11.49
CA HIS A 435 38.16 10.48 11.11
C HIS A 435 37.01 9.97 11.98
N ALA A 436 36.89 10.45 13.23
CA ALA A 436 35.77 10.09 14.11
C ALA A 436 34.40 10.50 13.53
N ASP A 437 34.33 11.63 12.79
CA ASP A 437 33.08 12.03 12.10
C ASP A 437 32.75 11.09 10.94
N VAL A 438 33.78 10.62 10.20
CA VAL A 438 33.63 9.62 9.15
C VAL A 438 33.05 8.33 9.73
N ARG A 439 33.59 7.88 10.84
CA ARG A 439 33.10 6.69 11.55
C ARG A 439 31.70 6.88 12.13
N THR A 440 31.42 8.04 12.72
CA THR A 440 30.06 8.37 13.19
C THR A 440 29.04 8.24 12.07
N PHE A 441 29.38 8.73 10.89
CA PHE A 441 28.51 8.58 9.73
C PHE A 441 28.35 7.11 9.32
N LEU A 442 29.43 6.36 9.20
CA LEU A 442 29.40 4.96 8.74
C LEU A 442 28.67 4.05 9.73
N GLU A 443 28.85 4.26 11.04
CA GLU A 443 28.24 3.43 12.10
C GLU A 443 26.75 3.75 12.32
N TYR A 444 26.37 5.02 12.27
CA TYR A 444 25.03 5.46 12.68
C TYR A 444 24.35 6.40 11.68
N GLY A 445 25.10 7.34 11.09
CA GLY A 445 24.58 8.43 10.30
C GLY A 445 23.96 7.96 8.98
N PHE A 446 24.60 7.00 8.32
CA PHE A 446 24.13 6.45 7.05
C PHE A 446 22.74 5.81 7.18
N ALA A 447 22.58 4.89 8.13
CA ALA A 447 21.31 4.18 8.33
C ALA A 447 20.16 5.15 8.66
N SER A 448 20.44 6.18 9.47
CA SER A 448 19.44 7.20 9.84
C SER A 448 19.07 8.09 8.65
N ALA A 449 20.04 8.50 7.83
CA ALA A 449 19.80 9.31 6.64
C ALA A 449 19.06 8.53 5.56
N GLN A 450 19.37 7.24 5.40
CA GLN A 450 18.70 6.33 4.47
C GLN A 450 17.24 6.10 4.85
N ASP A 451 16.94 5.86 6.13
CA ASP A 451 15.57 5.75 6.61
C ASP A 451 14.77 7.04 6.34
N LEU A 452 15.39 8.20 6.57
CA LEU A 452 14.75 9.48 6.28
C LEU A 452 14.44 9.64 4.78
N ASP A 453 15.38 9.33 3.89
CA ASP A 453 15.17 9.38 2.44
C ASP A 453 14.05 8.42 2.01
N ASN A 454 14.03 7.18 2.53
CA ASN A 454 13.01 6.19 2.23
C ASN A 454 11.62 6.63 2.70
N ARG A 455 11.50 7.16 3.93
CA ARG A 455 10.23 7.66 4.47
C ARG A 455 9.74 8.91 3.75
N ILE A 456 10.63 9.83 3.36
CA ILE A 456 10.25 10.99 2.55
C ILE A 456 9.71 10.54 1.20
N LEU A 457 10.35 9.55 0.55
CA LEU A 457 9.85 8.97 -0.69
C LEU A 457 8.45 8.38 -0.51
N ALA A 458 8.23 7.58 0.53
CA ALA A 458 6.91 7.04 0.84
C ALA A 458 5.88 8.14 1.11
N TYR A 459 6.26 9.18 1.86
CA TYR A 459 5.39 10.33 2.14
C TYR A 459 4.95 11.08 0.86
N GLN A 460 5.87 11.23 -0.10
CA GLN A 460 5.57 11.87 -1.40
C GLN A 460 4.57 11.07 -2.23
N ARG A 461 4.44 9.75 -2.00
CA ARG A 461 3.50 8.88 -2.69
C ARG A 461 2.09 8.88 -2.09
N LEU A 462 1.89 9.47 -0.91
CA LEU A 462 0.55 9.53 -0.29
C LEU A 462 -0.43 10.41 -1.07
N ASP A 463 0.05 11.41 -1.80
CA ASP A 463 -0.76 12.31 -2.62
C ASP A 463 -0.92 11.81 -4.07
N ASP A 464 -0.36 10.65 -4.40
CA ASP A 464 -0.47 10.06 -5.73
C ASP A 464 -1.93 9.64 -6.04
N ALA A 465 -2.34 9.74 -7.31
CA ALA A 465 -3.67 9.29 -7.74
C ALA A 465 -3.79 7.74 -7.70
N ALA A 466 -2.69 7.05 -7.82
CA ALA A 466 -2.58 5.59 -7.82
C ALA A 466 -2.88 5.01 -6.43
N LEU A 467 -3.96 4.25 -6.31
CA LEU A 467 -4.50 3.85 -5.00
C LEU A 467 -3.65 2.76 -4.32
N GLU A 468 -3.17 1.78 -5.08
CA GLU A 468 -2.30 0.72 -4.57
C GLU A 468 -0.94 1.28 -4.13
N LEU A 469 -0.39 2.22 -4.89
CA LEU A 469 0.84 2.93 -4.54
C LEU A 469 0.70 3.70 -3.21
N ARG A 470 -0.44 4.38 -3.00
CA ARG A 470 -0.73 5.07 -1.72
C ARG A 470 -0.85 4.10 -0.56
N VAL A 471 -1.53 2.97 -0.76
CA VAL A 471 -1.68 1.92 0.26
C VAL A 471 -0.32 1.35 0.63
N ALA A 472 0.51 0.98 -0.35
CA ALA A 472 1.86 0.49 -0.11
C ALA A 472 2.74 1.52 0.63
N ALA A 473 2.63 2.80 0.27
CA ALA A 473 3.33 3.89 0.97
C ALA A 473 2.88 4.04 2.43
N ASN A 474 1.57 3.93 2.71
CA ASN A 474 1.06 3.96 4.09
C ASN A 474 1.62 2.79 4.92
N VAL A 475 1.57 1.56 4.41
CA VAL A 475 2.13 0.38 5.09
C VAL A 475 3.62 0.58 5.40
N ALA A 476 4.39 1.11 4.44
CA ALA A 476 5.81 1.40 4.64
C ALA A 476 6.07 2.44 5.73
N LEU A 477 5.21 3.47 5.85
CA LEU A 477 5.30 4.50 6.89
C LEU A 477 4.88 4.01 8.28
N GLU A 478 3.91 3.10 8.35
CA GLU A 478 3.47 2.45 9.58
C GLU A 478 4.47 1.39 10.06
N GLY A 479 5.28 0.87 9.14
CA GLY A 479 6.23 -0.20 9.36
C GLY A 479 7.59 0.22 9.90
N SER A 480 8.49 -0.76 9.97
CA SER A 480 9.89 -0.62 10.36
C SER A 480 10.71 0.11 9.28
N ARG A 481 11.97 0.40 9.58
CA ARG A 481 12.94 0.91 8.59
C ARG A 481 13.14 -0.06 7.42
N ALA A 482 13.07 -1.36 7.67
CA ALA A 482 13.15 -2.37 6.63
C ALA A 482 11.93 -2.32 5.69
N ASP A 483 10.72 -2.09 6.21
CA ASP A 483 9.50 -1.91 5.41
C ASP A 483 9.61 -0.65 4.53
N ALA A 484 10.09 0.46 5.08
CA ALA A 484 10.32 1.69 4.31
C ALA A 484 11.38 1.50 3.21
N GLN A 485 12.43 0.72 3.49
CA GLN A 485 13.46 0.40 2.51
C GLN A 485 12.92 -0.53 1.42
N ALA A 486 12.19 -1.59 1.77
CA ALA A 486 11.57 -2.51 0.81
C ALA A 486 10.63 -1.77 -0.14
N PHE A 487 9.81 -0.85 0.39
CA PHE A 487 8.97 0.02 -0.42
C PHE A 487 9.80 0.89 -1.39
N ALA A 488 10.83 1.56 -0.89
CA ALA A 488 11.65 2.46 -1.70
C ALA A 488 12.40 1.74 -2.83
N THR A 489 12.82 0.49 -2.61
CA THR A 489 13.62 -0.28 -3.58
C THR A 489 12.80 -1.08 -4.57
N ALA A 490 11.66 -1.63 -4.18
CA ALA A 490 10.85 -2.53 -5.00
C ALA A 490 9.33 -2.27 -4.90
N GLY A 491 8.80 -2.10 -3.68
CA GLY A 491 7.38 -2.08 -3.42
C GLY A 491 6.61 -0.99 -4.17
N GLN A 492 7.19 0.21 -4.31
CA GLN A 492 6.55 1.30 -5.05
C GLN A 492 6.35 0.98 -6.54
N PHE A 493 7.27 0.25 -7.16
CA PHE A 493 7.16 -0.12 -8.57
C PHE A 493 6.14 -1.22 -8.77
N ALA A 494 6.15 -2.23 -7.91
CA ALA A 494 5.16 -3.30 -7.94
C ALA A 494 3.72 -2.78 -7.71
N ALA A 495 3.54 -1.84 -6.78
CA ALA A 495 2.24 -1.20 -6.55
C ALA A 495 1.79 -0.36 -7.76
N LEU A 496 2.70 0.41 -8.37
CA LEU A 496 2.40 1.19 -9.56
C LEU A 496 2.04 0.31 -10.76
N ASP A 497 2.70 -0.83 -10.93
CA ASP A 497 2.37 -1.78 -12.00
C ASP A 497 0.96 -2.36 -11.83
N ARG A 498 0.53 -2.63 -10.59
CA ARG A 498 -0.84 -3.06 -10.29
C ARG A 498 -1.87 -1.95 -10.57
N ASP A 499 -1.59 -0.72 -10.16
CA ASP A 499 -2.44 0.45 -10.50
C ASP A 499 -2.58 0.63 -12.01
N ASN A 500 -1.47 0.51 -12.77
CA ASN A 500 -1.47 0.61 -14.22
C ASN A 500 -2.30 -0.53 -14.86
N ALA A 501 -2.19 -1.75 -14.37
CA ALA A 501 -2.98 -2.88 -14.85
C ALA A 501 -4.48 -2.68 -14.60
N THR A 502 -4.85 -2.22 -13.40
CA THR A 502 -6.24 -1.89 -13.05
C THR A 502 -6.77 -0.73 -13.90
N ALA A 503 -5.98 0.32 -14.11
CA ALA A 503 -6.36 1.45 -14.97
C ALA A 503 -6.58 1.02 -16.43
N ALA A 504 -5.72 0.16 -16.97
CA ALA A 504 -5.88 -0.39 -18.33
C ALA A 504 -7.13 -1.25 -18.44
N HIS A 505 -7.44 -2.09 -17.42
CA HIS A 505 -8.68 -2.85 -17.37
C HIS A 505 -9.91 -1.94 -17.34
N VAL A 506 -9.95 -0.94 -16.46
CA VAL A 506 -11.04 0.03 -16.36
C VAL A 506 -11.25 0.76 -17.69
N ALA A 507 -10.20 1.21 -18.36
CA ALA A 507 -10.28 1.87 -19.65
C ALA A 507 -10.87 0.95 -20.73
N SER A 508 -10.52 -0.35 -20.72
CA SER A 508 -11.10 -1.35 -21.63
C SER A 508 -12.59 -1.55 -21.39
N ILE A 509 -13.01 -1.64 -20.14
CA ILE A 509 -14.43 -1.74 -19.76
C ILE A 509 -15.19 -0.47 -20.16
N ASP A 510 -14.64 0.72 -19.89
CA ASP A 510 -15.28 2.00 -20.26
C ASP A 510 -15.46 2.13 -21.77
N ALA A 511 -14.52 1.66 -22.57
CA ALA A 511 -14.67 1.61 -24.03
C ALA A 511 -15.83 0.69 -24.44
N MET A 512 -15.96 -0.50 -23.84
CA MET A 512 -17.08 -1.41 -24.10
C MET A 512 -18.42 -0.82 -23.62
N LEU A 513 -18.45 -0.12 -22.50
CA LEU A 513 -19.63 0.59 -22.00
C LEU A 513 -20.06 1.73 -22.94
N ALA A 514 -19.11 2.46 -23.49
CA ALA A 514 -19.40 3.49 -24.47
C ALA A 514 -19.98 2.87 -25.76
N GLU A 515 -19.43 1.75 -26.24
CA GLU A 515 -19.91 1.06 -27.42
C GLU A 515 -21.35 0.52 -27.23
N VAL A 516 -21.62 -0.18 -26.11
CA VAL A 516 -22.96 -0.72 -25.84
C VAL A 516 -23.98 0.39 -25.66
N THR A 517 -23.59 1.54 -25.07
CA THR A 517 -24.47 2.73 -24.93
C THR A 517 -24.78 3.32 -26.28
N GLY A 518 -23.79 3.52 -27.15
CA GLY A 518 -24.02 4.04 -28.50
C GLY A 518 -24.89 3.12 -29.35
N LEU A 519 -24.77 1.79 -29.18
CA LEU A 519 -25.66 0.83 -29.85
C LEU A 519 -27.09 0.89 -29.31
N ALA A 520 -27.30 1.10 -28.03
CA ALA A 520 -28.62 1.26 -27.43
C ALA A 520 -29.29 2.55 -27.83
N ASP A 521 -28.54 3.66 -27.93
CA ASP A 521 -29.04 4.94 -28.44
C ASP A 521 -29.46 4.80 -29.89
N LYS A 522 -28.67 4.12 -30.72
CA LYS A 522 -29.01 3.82 -32.11
C LYS A 522 -30.28 2.96 -32.20
N ALA A 523 -30.39 1.90 -31.41
CA ALA A 523 -31.57 1.03 -31.39
C ALA A 523 -32.85 1.81 -30.99
N THR A 524 -32.72 2.76 -30.06
CA THR A 524 -33.80 3.64 -29.64
C THR A 524 -34.24 4.56 -30.76
N LEU A 525 -33.30 5.14 -31.52
CA LEU A 525 -33.59 5.98 -32.67
C LEU A 525 -34.25 5.17 -33.80
N ASP A 526 -33.69 4.00 -34.11
CA ASP A 526 -34.24 3.09 -35.15
C ASP A 526 -35.68 2.68 -34.80
N ALA A 527 -35.95 2.39 -33.51
CA ALA A 527 -37.28 2.03 -33.02
C ALA A 527 -38.27 3.19 -33.15
N ALA A 528 -37.86 4.43 -32.84
CA ALA A 528 -38.69 5.61 -32.99
C ALA A 528 -39.05 5.88 -34.47
N GLN A 529 -38.06 5.76 -35.35
CA GLN A 529 -38.28 5.91 -36.82
C GLN A 529 -39.21 4.83 -37.36
N ALA A 530 -39.06 3.59 -36.91
CA ALA A 530 -39.94 2.49 -37.29
C ALA A 530 -41.39 2.72 -36.82
N ALA A 531 -41.58 3.24 -35.60
CA ALA A 531 -42.89 3.57 -35.06
C ALA A 531 -43.55 4.71 -35.84
N GLU A 532 -42.81 5.74 -36.22
CA GLU A 532 -43.29 6.85 -37.07
C GLU A 532 -43.68 6.34 -38.45
N ALA A 533 -42.87 5.53 -39.10
CA ALA A 533 -43.16 4.93 -40.39
C ALA A 533 -44.41 4.01 -40.32
N ALA A 534 -44.57 3.24 -39.26
CA ALA A 534 -45.77 2.43 -39.05
C ALA A 534 -47.02 3.24 -38.87
N ALA A 535 -46.96 4.33 -38.07
CA ALA A 535 -48.08 5.27 -37.90
C ALA A 535 -48.45 5.97 -39.20
N ALA A 536 -47.45 6.39 -39.99
CA ALA A 536 -47.70 6.99 -41.33
C ALA A 536 -48.34 5.98 -42.29
N ALA A 537 -47.89 4.72 -42.28
CA ALA A 537 -48.49 3.66 -43.10
C ALA A 537 -49.92 3.33 -42.68
N GLU A 538 -50.22 3.33 -41.39
CA GLU A 538 -51.58 3.13 -40.85
C GLU A 538 -52.51 4.30 -41.27
N ALA A 539 -52.02 5.55 -41.11
CA ALA A 539 -52.75 6.75 -41.56
C ALA A 539 -53.01 6.73 -43.08
N ALA A 540 -52.03 6.30 -43.88
CA ALA A 540 -52.23 6.12 -45.32
C ALA A 540 -53.26 5.05 -45.67
N ARG A 541 -53.29 3.91 -44.99
CA ARG A 541 -54.31 2.87 -45.14
C ARG A 541 -55.72 3.35 -44.74
N ALA A 542 -55.82 4.09 -43.61
CA ALA A 542 -57.07 4.68 -43.16
C ALA A 542 -57.59 5.72 -44.19
N ALA A 543 -56.73 6.54 -44.75
CA ALA A 543 -57.08 7.51 -45.77
C ALA A 543 -57.55 6.82 -47.10
N GLU A 544 -56.89 5.73 -47.49
CA GLU A 544 -57.32 4.94 -48.65
C GLU A 544 -58.66 4.24 -48.40
N GLN A 545 -58.91 3.69 -47.25
CA GLN A 545 -60.22 3.13 -46.88
C GLN A 545 -61.28 4.18 -46.83
N ALA A 546 -60.99 5.40 -46.38
CA ALA A 546 -61.95 6.54 -46.43
C ALA A 546 -62.26 6.93 -47.82
N ARG A 547 -61.27 7.00 -48.74
CA ARG A 547 -61.51 7.27 -50.17
C ARG A 547 -62.38 6.20 -50.86
N GLN A 548 -62.10 4.92 -50.55
CA GLN A 548 -62.90 3.80 -51.08
C GLN A 548 -64.33 3.83 -50.59
N ALA A 549 -64.52 4.15 -49.27
CA ALA A 549 -65.85 4.30 -48.69
C ALA A 549 -66.59 5.48 -49.28
N GLU A 550 -65.94 6.60 -49.59
CA GLU A 550 -66.54 7.75 -50.26
C GLU A 550 -66.85 7.44 -51.70
N ALA A 551 -65.97 6.81 -52.44
CA ALA A 551 -66.28 6.33 -53.81
C ALA A 551 -67.46 5.34 -53.85
N ALA A 552 -67.56 4.46 -52.87
CA ALA A 552 -68.70 3.53 -52.75
C ALA A 552 -70.02 4.29 -52.48
N ARG A 553 -70.02 5.32 -51.61
CA ARG A 553 -71.16 6.18 -51.31
C ARG A 553 -71.55 6.96 -52.57
N GLN A 554 -70.58 7.53 -53.30
CA GLN A 554 -70.85 8.24 -54.58
C GLN A 554 -71.43 7.30 -55.66
N ALA A 555 -70.90 6.07 -55.75
CA ALA A 555 -71.44 5.06 -56.66
C ALA A 555 -72.83 4.60 -56.27
N GLU A 556 -73.15 4.50 -55.02
CA GLU A 556 -74.47 4.20 -54.51
C GLU A 556 -75.44 5.38 -54.75
N ALA A 557 -75.00 6.60 -54.45
CA ALA A 557 -75.79 7.81 -54.77
C ALA A 557 -76.03 7.93 -56.26
N ALA A 558 -75.05 7.63 -57.12
CA ALA A 558 -75.20 7.56 -58.53
C ALA A 558 -76.23 6.51 -58.98
N ARG A 559 -76.19 5.32 -58.44
CA ARG A 559 -77.20 4.26 -58.67
C ARG A 559 -78.59 4.69 -58.24
N GLN A 560 -78.71 5.32 -57.04
CA GLN A 560 -80.00 5.87 -56.59
C GLN A 560 -80.49 6.98 -57.48
N ALA A 561 -79.64 7.88 -57.93
CA ALA A 561 -80.00 8.93 -58.91
C ALA A 561 -80.40 8.37 -60.27
N GLU A 562 -79.71 7.32 -60.75
CA GLU A 562 -80.08 6.55 -61.92
C GLU A 562 -81.44 5.87 -61.80
N ALA A 563 -81.66 5.19 -60.66
CA ALA A 563 -82.94 4.56 -60.34
C ALA A 563 -84.08 5.62 -60.24
N ALA A 564 -83.78 6.80 -59.59
CA ALA A 564 -84.73 7.92 -59.57
C ALA A 564 -85.01 8.49 -60.98
N ARG A 565 -84.04 8.59 -61.87
CA ARG A 565 -84.22 8.98 -63.26
C ARG A 565 -85.04 7.95 -64.03
N GLN A 566 -84.76 6.67 -63.80
CA GLN A 566 -85.59 5.59 -64.45
C GLN A 566 -87.00 5.60 -63.91
N THR A 567 -87.27 5.85 -62.66
CA THR A 567 -88.61 5.98 -62.09
C THR A 567 -89.28 7.28 -62.57
N ALA A 568 -88.56 8.38 -62.69
CA ALA A 568 -89.10 9.61 -63.28
C ALA A 568 -89.40 9.47 -64.79
N ALA A 569 -88.55 8.76 -65.55
CA ALA A 569 -88.80 8.39 -66.91
C ALA A 569 -89.97 7.47 -67.08
N ALA A 570 -90.15 6.52 -66.23
CA ALA A 570 -91.32 5.64 -66.15
C ALA A 570 -92.64 6.42 -65.80
N ALA A 571 -92.50 7.41 -64.86
CA ALA A 571 -93.64 8.31 -64.56
C ALA A 571 -93.95 9.29 -65.67
N ALA A 572 -92.96 9.78 -66.45
CA ALA A 572 -93.16 10.64 -67.62
C ALA A 572 -93.72 9.87 -68.77
N GLY A 573 -93.39 8.59 -68.94
CA GLY A 573 -93.97 7.66 -69.94
C GLY A 573 -95.47 7.34 -69.66
N GLY A 574 -95.85 7.36 -68.32
CA GLY A 574 -97.26 7.13 -67.89
C GLY A 574 -98.14 8.39 -67.99
N GLN A 575 -97.60 9.61 -68.12
CA GLN A 575 -98.33 10.88 -68.21
C GLN A 575 -98.47 11.40 -69.63
N ALA A 576 -97.95 10.78 -70.65
CA ALA A 576 -98.13 11.15 -72.05
C ALA A 576 -99.48 10.67 -72.60
N ALA A 577 -100.36 10.08 -71.76
CA ALA A 577 -101.69 9.58 -72.19
C ALA A 577 -102.91 10.24 -71.50
N ALA A 578 -102.72 11.39 -70.80
CA ALA A 578 -103.94 12.13 -70.38
C ALA A 578 -103.62 13.63 -70.34
N SER A 579 -104.36 14.31 -71.24
CA SER A 579 -104.86 15.67 -71.17
C SER A 579 -103.94 16.87 -71.36
N GLN A 580 -104.10 17.43 -72.52
CA GLN A 580 -104.20 18.84 -72.71
C GLN A 580 -105.10 19.50 -71.63
N VAL A 581 -104.78 20.64 -71.16
CA VAL A 581 -105.60 21.85 -70.94
C VAL A 581 -104.88 22.77 -69.94
N ASP A 582 -104.56 23.89 -70.38
CA ASP A 582 -104.76 25.30 -69.99
C ASP A 582 -103.81 25.99 -68.99
N VAL A 583 -103.20 26.90 -69.53
CA VAL A 583 -102.88 28.32 -69.30
C VAL A 583 -103.20 28.89 -67.88
N SER A 584 -102.23 29.52 -67.38
CA SER A 584 -102.12 30.94 -66.96
C SER A 584 -101.53 31.16 -65.55
N GLN A 585 -100.54 32.02 -65.63
CA GLN A 585 -100.19 33.10 -64.67
C GLN A 585 -100.03 32.76 -63.17
N HIS A 586 -98.83 32.96 -62.61
CA HIS A 586 -98.49 34.19 -61.87
C HIS A 586 -97.02 34.31 -61.55
N SER A 587 -96.50 35.42 -61.81
CA SER A 587 -95.27 36.06 -61.42
C SER A 587 -95.17 36.19 -59.88
N GLY A 588 -93.97 36.17 -59.35
CA GLY A 588 -93.67 36.78 -58.07
C GLY A 588 -92.43 36.28 -57.40
N THR A 589 -91.40 36.93 -57.67
CA THR A 589 -90.43 37.55 -56.70
C THR A 589 -89.87 36.74 -55.55
N GLY A 590 -88.59 36.83 -55.46
CA GLY A 590 -87.95 37.07 -54.21
C GLY A 590 -86.82 36.13 -53.78
N VAL A 591 -85.75 36.40 -54.34
CA VAL A 591 -84.39 36.44 -53.77
C VAL A 591 -84.24 36.27 -52.26
N ALA A 592 -83.35 35.43 -51.81
CA ALA A 592 -82.18 35.85 -51.06
C ALA A 592 -81.27 34.64 -50.79
N PRO A 593 -79.96 34.80 -50.91
CA PRO A 593 -79.05 33.70 -50.60
C PRO A 593 -78.83 33.53 -49.12
N ILE A 594 -78.94 32.31 -48.67
CA ILE A 594 -78.59 31.94 -47.27
C ILE A 594 -77.08 31.81 -47.23
N VAL A 595 -76.44 32.73 -46.50
CA VAL A 595 -75.07 32.65 -46.07
C VAL A 595 -74.99 31.62 -44.94
N VAL A 596 -74.24 30.57 -45.14
CA VAL A 596 -73.84 29.59 -44.07
C VAL A 596 -72.65 30.14 -43.33
N PRO A 597 -72.71 30.37 -42.05
CA PRO A 597 -71.54 30.79 -41.28
C PRO A 597 -70.62 29.62 -41.01
N TRP A 598 -69.34 29.83 -41.24
CA TRP A 598 -68.25 28.98 -40.82
C TRP A 598 -68.10 29.04 -39.27
N PRO A 599 -67.92 27.93 -38.60
CA PRO A 599 -67.52 27.98 -37.19
C PRO A 599 -66.01 28.33 -37.07
N ARG A 600 -65.73 29.33 -36.27
CA ARG A 600 -64.38 29.78 -35.96
C ARG A 600 -63.76 28.82 -34.99
N ASP A 601 -62.50 28.55 -35.21
CA ASP A 601 -61.53 27.88 -34.34
C ASP A 601 -61.58 28.41 -32.91
N ASN A 602 -61.59 27.48 -31.96
CA ASN A 602 -61.07 27.67 -30.64
C ASN A 602 -59.98 26.63 -30.39
N ALA A 603 -58.73 26.99 -30.68
CA ALA A 603 -57.57 26.30 -30.15
C ALA A 603 -57.12 26.96 -28.83
N PRO A 604 -56.86 26.22 -27.79
CA PRO A 604 -56.19 26.77 -26.60
C PRO A 604 -54.69 26.90 -26.91
N ALA A 605 -54.17 28.09 -26.66
CA ALA A 605 -52.74 28.40 -26.73
C ALA A 605 -52.02 27.66 -25.58
N VAL A 606 -51.11 26.74 -25.94
CA VAL A 606 -50.10 26.21 -25.02
C VAL A 606 -48.89 27.10 -25.15
N GLY A 607 -48.56 27.80 -24.07
CA GLY A 607 -47.40 28.67 -23.95
C GLY A 607 -46.10 27.90 -24.06
N LEU A 608 -45.21 28.38 -24.92
CA LEU A 608 -43.81 28.00 -24.96
C LEU A 608 -43.07 28.67 -23.82
N PRO A 609 -42.19 27.98 -23.11
CA PRO A 609 -41.27 28.63 -22.17
C PRO A 609 -40.17 29.38 -22.93
N GLU A 610 -39.97 30.59 -22.48
CA GLU A 610 -39.02 31.60 -22.92
C GLU A 610 -37.59 31.08 -22.81
N ALA A 611 -36.82 31.17 -23.88
CA ALA A 611 -35.41 30.85 -23.93
C ALA A 611 -34.58 31.95 -23.23
N ALA A 612 -33.81 31.59 -22.23
CA ALA A 612 -32.79 32.46 -21.64
C ALA A 612 -31.59 32.62 -22.60
N PRO A 613 -30.91 33.77 -22.57
CA PRO A 613 -29.87 34.08 -23.55
C PRO A 613 -28.57 33.31 -23.28
N THR A 614 -28.05 32.71 -24.31
CA THR A 614 -26.70 32.14 -24.39
C THR A 614 -25.66 33.25 -24.37
N GLN A 615 -24.75 33.19 -23.36
CA GLN A 615 -23.48 33.89 -23.42
C GLN A 615 -22.47 33.04 -24.18
N ASP A 616 -22.00 33.60 -25.28
CA ASP A 616 -20.81 33.16 -26.00
C ASP A 616 -19.57 33.28 -25.11
N ALA A 617 -18.87 32.17 -24.90
CA ALA A 617 -17.48 32.19 -24.55
C ALA A 617 -16.75 31.21 -25.47
N ALA A 618 -16.08 31.73 -26.44
CA ALA A 618 -15.16 31.03 -27.32
C ALA A 618 -13.97 30.53 -26.48
N ALA A 619 -13.75 29.21 -26.47
CA ALA A 619 -12.51 28.59 -26.01
C ALA A 619 -11.80 28.02 -27.24
N GLU A 620 -10.61 28.55 -27.50
CA GLU A 620 -9.70 28.05 -28.53
C GLU A 620 -9.22 26.63 -28.20
N PRO A 621 -8.97 25.74 -29.17
CA PRO A 621 -8.45 24.43 -28.97
C PRO A 621 -6.93 24.49 -28.74
N VAL A 622 -6.49 24.06 -27.56
CA VAL A 622 -5.08 23.82 -27.25
C VAL A 622 -4.62 22.53 -27.97
N ALA A 623 -3.65 22.72 -28.86
CA ALA A 623 -3.01 21.65 -29.62
C ALA A 623 -2.16 20.77 -28.68
N VAL A 624 -2.41 19.46 -28.69
CA VAL A 624 -1.58 18.45 -28.04
C VAL A 624 -0.43 18.06 -28.98
N PRO A 625 0.84 18.12 -28.59
CA PRO A 625 1.93 17.68 -29.44
C PRO A 625 2.00 16.15 -29.49
N SER A 626 1.91 15.60 -30.70
CA SER A 626 2.14 14.20 -30.99
C SER A 626 3.64 13.88 -30.87
N ILE A 627 4.00 12.96 -29.97
CA ILE A 627 5.34 12.39 -29.90
C ILE A 627 5.37 11.14 -30.75
N SER A 628 6.11 11.21 -31.86
CA SER A 628 6.40 10.06 -32.73
C SER A 628 7.52 9.25 -32.14
N VAL A 629 7.29 7.97 -31.91
CA VAL A 629 8.32 6.97 -31.52
C VAL A 629 8.83 6.33 -32.80
N PRO A 630 10.15 6.35 -33.10
CA PRO A 630 10.73 5.59 -34.20
C PRO A 630 10.95 4.12 -33.83
N PRO A 631 10.90 3.18 -34.79
CA PRO A 631 11.04 1.76 -34.55
C PRO A 631 12.48 1.34 -34.28
N ALA A 632 12.64 0.37 -33.37
CA ALA A 632 13.93 -0.26 -33.07
C ALA A 632 14.39 -1.16 -34.21
N THR A 633 15.59 -0.94 -34.72
CA THR A 633 16.34 -1.90 -35.52
C THR A 633 17.50 -2.43 -34.70
N ALA A 634 17.53 -3.76 -34.58
CA ALA A 634 18.70 -4.50 -34.09
C ALA A 634 19.84 -4.44 -35.13
N ASN A 635 21.07 -4.23 -34.63
CA ASN A 635 22.25 -5.04 -35.00
C ASN A 635 23.47 -4.55 -34.25
N GLY A 636 24.26 -5.53 -33.84
CA GLY A 636 25.44 -5.47 -33.06
C GLY A 636 26.67 -4.79 -33.71
N ASP A 637 27.59 -4.56 -32.86
CA ASP A 637 29.02 -4.71 -32.92
C ASP A 637 29.72 -3.61 -32.11
N SER A 638 30.48 -4.03 -31.11
CA SER A 638 31.57 -3.21 -30.52
C SER A 638 32.73 -3.12 -31.52
N PRO A 639 33.53 -2.04 -31.52
CA PRO A 639 34.67 -1.95 -30.61
C PRO A 639 35.15 -0.53 -30.20
N SER A 640 35.90 -0.55 -29.07
CA SER A 640 37.12 0.20 -28.69
C SER A 640 37.25 1.73 -28.88
N VAL A 641 37.45 2.37 -27.70
CA VAL A 641 38.52 3.38 -27.38
C VAL A 641 38.86 4.46 -28.41
N ASP A 642 38.64 5.70 -28.06
CA ASP A 642 39.72 6.69 -27.93
C ASP A 642 39.28 7.99 -27.24
N SER A 643 40.23 8.62 -26.61
CA SER A 643 40.29 9.82 -25.82
C SER A 643 40.02 11.11 -26.61
N GLY A 644 39.45 12.13 -25.94
CA GLY A 644 39.69 13.50 -26.38
C GLY A 644 38.68 14.58 -25.99
N SER A 645 39.14 15.44 -25.06
CA SER A 645 38.91 16.89 -24.99
C SER A 645 37.61 17.47 -24.50
N GLN A 646 37.73 18.06 -23.30
CA GLN A 646 37.18 19.30 -22.77
C GLN A 646 36.34 20.17 -23.71
N GLU A 647 35.13 20.53 -23.27
CA GLU A 647 34.69 21.92 -23.38
C GLU A 647 33.69 22.28 -22.24
N ALA A 648 33.90 23.45 -21.68
CA ALA A 648 33.24 24.00 -20.51
C ALA A 648 31.83 24.52 -20.87
N ALA A 649 30.86 24.22 -20.04
CA ALA A 649 29.58 24.92 -20.02
C ALA A 649 29.24 25.41 -18.60
N ALA A 650 28.89 26.68 -18.54
CA ALA A 650 28.68 27.51 -17.36
C ALA A 650 27.48 27.04 -16.51
N PRO A 651 27.43 27.39 -15.20
CA PRO A 651 26.36 26.95 -14.31
C PRO A 651 25.11 27.85 -14.46
N LEU A 652 23.97 27.21 -14.67
CA LEU A 652 22.66 27.84 -14.48
C LEU A 652 22.38 27.96 -12.99
N ALA A 653 22.24 29.23 -12.53
CA ALA A 653 21.83 29.56 -11.19
C ALA A 653 20.37 29.16 -10.97
N VAL A 654 20.12 28.19 -10.10
CA VAL A 654 18.80 27.89 -9.56
C VAL A 654 18.66 28.65 -8.25
N SER A 655 17.74 29.62 -8.28
CA SER A 655 17.28 30.41 -7.14
C SER A 655 16.75 29.49 -6.03
N SER A 656 17.38 29.53 -4.85
CA SER A 656 16.88 28.89 -3.65
C SER A 656 15.73 29.74 -3.06
N ALA A 657 14.48 29.37 -3.35
CA ALA A 657 13.34 29.83 -2.58
C ALA A 657 13.35 29.11 -1.23
N GLY A 658 13.65 29.83 -0.16
CA GLY A 658 13.71 29.33 1.19
C GLY A 658 12.34 28.87 1.69
N LEU A 659 12.28 27.61 2.13
CA LEU A 659 11.16 27.12 2.93
C LEU A 659 11.19 27.80 4.29
N SER A 660 10.13 28.54 4.59
CA SER A 660 10.00 29.31 5.84
C SER A 660 9.91 28.34 7.03
N GLY A 661 10.50 28.76 8.17
CA GLY A 661 10.57 27.99 9.42
C GLY A 661 9.22 27.49 10.00
N TRP A 662 8.11 27.88 9.40
CA TRP A 662 6.77 27.44 9.78
C TRP A 662 6.44 25.98 9.34
N THR A 663 7.03 25.49 8.26
CA THR A 663 6.82 24.11 7.79
C THR A 663 7.50 23.07 8.69
N ILE A 664 8.64 23.41 9.28
CA ILE A 664 9.33 22.53 10.23
C ILE A 664 8.58 22.47 11.57
N ALA A 665 7.97 23.57 12.01
CA ALA A 665 7.16 23.62 13.22
C ALA A 665 5.83 22.81 13.07
N LEU A 666 5.24 22.76 11.88
CA LEU A 666 4.02 21.99 11.60
C LEU A 666 4.28 20.49 11.63
N ILE A 667 5.41 20.04 11.11
CA ILE A 667 5.79 18.61 11.11
C ILE A 667 6.11 18.13 12.54
N ALA A 668 6.81 18.93 13.33
CA ALA A 668 7.07 18.61 14.74
C ALA A 668 5.79 18.63 15.58
N GLY A 669 4.83 19.51 15.29
CA GLY A 669 3.53 19.55 15.95
C GLY A 669 2.63 18.36 15.66
N LEU A 670 2.67 17.83 14.44
CA LEU A 670 1.86 16.65 14.02
C LEU A 670 2.36 15.36 14.65
N VAL A 671 3.68 15.18 14.78
CA VAL A 671 4.27 14.01 15.45
C VAL A 671 3.97 14.02 16.96
N LEU A 672 3.96 15.19 17.60
CA LEU A 672 3.59 15.34 19.01
C LEU A 672 2.08 15.13 19.23
N ALA A 673 1.23 15.55 18.29
CA ALA A 673 -0.21 15.33 18.37
C ALA A 673 -0.59 13.86 18.19
N ALA A 674 0.10 13.12 17.32
CA ALA A 674 -0.11 11.68 17.14
C ALA A 674 0.31 10.88 18.39
N ALA A 675 1.45 11.22 19.00
CA ALA A 675 1.89 10.62 20.27
C ALA A 675 0.92 10.94 21.43
N GLY A 676 0.36 12.15 21.47
CA GLY A 676 -0.65 12.56 22.46
C GLY A 676 -1.98 11.83 22.32
N ALA A 677 -2.44 11.59 21.10
CA ALA A 677 -3.70 10.87 20.83
C ALA A 677 -3.60 9.39 21.23
N ILE A 678 -2.46 8.74 20.97
CA ILE A 678 -2.23 7.35 21.39
C ILE A 678 -2.21 7.24 22.91
N THR A 679 -1.56 8.17 23.61
CA THR A 679 -1.51 8.20 25.08
C THR A 679 -2.89 8.46 25.69
N PHE A 680 -3.73 9.27 25.05
CA PHE A 680 -5.09 9.56 25.49
C PHE A 680 -6.05 8.37 25.29
N LEU A 681 -5.91 7.64 24.18
CA LEU A 681 -6.71 6.43 23.90
C LEU A 681 -6.33 5.27 24.85
N LEU A 682 -5.06 5.11 25.18
CA LEU A 682 -4.61 4.11 26.14
C LEU A 682 -5.09 4.41 27.57
N ARG A 683 -5.17 5.70 27.97
CA ARG A 683 -5.70 6.10 29.26
C ARG A 683 -7.21 5.92 29.42
N ARG A 684 -7.98 5.97 28.33
CA ARG A 684 -9.44 5.83 28.35
C ARG A 684 -9.94 4.38 28.51
N LYS A 685 -9.07 3.39 28.23
CA LYS A 685 -9.38 1.95 28.43
C LYS A 685 -9.13 1.44 29.85
N GLY A 686 -8.61 2.24 30.77
CA GLY A 686 -8.17 1.83 32.10
C GLY A 686 -9.05 2.26 33.29
N SER A 687 -10.31 2.68 33.12
CA SER A 687 -11.18 2.97 34.28
C SER A 687 -12.16 1.82 34.50
N PRO A 688 -12.02 1.05 35.61
CA PRO A 688 -13.04 0.10 36.01
C PRO A 688 -14.24 0.86 36.59
N ALA A 689 -15.43 0.56 36.10
CA ALA A 689 -16.68 0.98 36.70
C ALA A 689 -16.81 0.41 38.12
N LYS A 690 -16.93 1.29 39.11
CA LYS A 690 -17.39 0.93 40.46
C LYS A 690 -18.92 0.91 40.41
N GLY A 691 -19.47 -0.23 40.66
CA GLY A 691 -20.85 -0.47 41.06
C GLY A 691 -20.86 -1.67 41.96
#